data_d8adbae723dee65be3f42940f0c2f619
#
_entry.id   d8adbae723dee65be3f42940f0c2f619
#
_cell.length_a   1.000
_cell.length_b   1.000
_cell.length_c   1.000
_cell.angle_alpha   90.00
_cell.angle_beta   90.00
_cell.angle_gamma   90.00
#
_symmetry.space_group_name_H-M   'P 1'
#
loop_
_entity.id
_entity.type
_entity.pdbx_description
1 polymer ?
#
loop_
_entity_poly.entity_id
_entity_poly.type
_entity_poly.pdbx_seq_one_letter_code
_entity_poly.pdbx_strand_id
1 'polypeptide(L)'
;KESSAASDVYKRQVTYGELKEYATEIAEELYRSGIRNEPVAITLPRGYEQIMAIMGVLLSGNMYVPVSGSQPKERRKLIHEKTGVRYVITNNEWKKVIEWPNETKLFLVEEMKKSEKVELPVVSPSDSAYIIMTSGSTGVPKGVEIAHASAWNTIQDINKKYQVSEQDIGLAVSAIDFDLSLYDIFGILGVGGTLVLLPEKERRNAEYWLNQIKRYHVTIWNSVPVLLDMLCICAETQKEKLPLRVVMLSGDWIGMDLPERVATLTDSCKFVAMGGATEASIWSNYQNVTLPLPMEWKSIPYGRPLEHQSYRVVDEYGRDCPYWAEGELWIGGYGIAKGYRGDSALTNQKFFSDSFGRWYKTGDLGRFWQDGTIEFLGRKDHQVKIRGHRIELGEIEHTIQRCEGVEQVVVDTFQDGYGKKSLVAYIGAPLKSEVECVTQITCKDIFCERWKKVKKSMADWTVDKEKEKAYQKFMTYGNTYCIQLMLDTLDELEIFSKAQYSSDDGKIQLPIEIDKEQKETILRWINDLLKEGIVREEQERIIKTGKKIELSECVYEVYDYFRQLKPCLQKILTGEENALDVFYEKNQELAPNRLISKIPGNDEIIMMLLRILEILTVSNKGNTVQILEIGTRDESITRKILENLKETNIVYTYTAVSY
;
A
#
# COMPACT_ATOMS: atom_id res chain seq x y z
N LYS A 1 18.87 -21.30 28.03
CA LYS A 1 17.75 -20.38 28.22
C LYS A 1 16.73 -20.65 27.13
N GLU A 2 15.58 -21.08 27.57
CA GLU A 2 14.43 -21.34 26.73
C GLU A 2 13.96 -20.05 26.05
N SER A 3 14.09 -20.03 24.75
CA SER A 3 13.45 -19.07 23.87
C SER A 3 12.06 -19.59 23.58
N SER A 4 11.04 -18.75 23.80
CA SER A 4 9.63 -19.06 23.66
C SER A 4 9.28 -19.76 22.34
N ALA A 5 8.51 -20.83 22.42
CA ALA A 5 8.12 -21.74 21.35
C ALA A 5 7.24 -21.13 20.22
N ALA A 6 7.01 -19.82 20.18
CA ALA A 6 6.09 -19.19 19.22
C ALA A 6 6.78 -18.65 17.95
N SER A 7 8.12 -18.67 17.85
CA SER A 7 8.85 -18.09 16.71
C SER A 7 9.50 -19.11 15.76
N ASP A 8 9.38 -20.41 16.02
CA ASP A 8 10.21 -21.44 15.37
C ASP A 8 9.63 -22.14 14.14
N VAL A 9 8.41 -21.86 13.74
CA VAL A 9 7.78 -22.51 12.57
C VAL A 9 8.41 -22.09 11.23
N TYR A 10 9.17 -20.99 11.19
CA TYR A 10 9.77 -20.42 9.97
C TYR A 10 11.30 -20.44 9.93
N LYS A 11 11.97 -21.22 10.79
CA LYS A 11 13.45 -21.30 10.82
C LYS A 11 14.04 -22.39 9.91
N ARG A 12 13.25 -22.93 8.96
CA ARG A 12 13.79 -23.94 8.05
C ARG A 12 14.63 -23.26 6.96
N GLN A 13 15.88 -23.63 6.88
CA GLN A 13 16.72 -23.37 5.72
C GLN A 13 16.56 -24.51 4.72
N VAL A 14 16.38 -24.16 3.45
CA VAL A 14 16.33 -25.10 2.32
C VAL A 14 17.58 -24.93 1.50
N THR A 15 18.29 -26.00 1.28
CA THR A 15 19.49 -26.03 0.44
C THR A 15 19.11 -26.08 -1.05
N TYR A 16 20.04 -25.73 -1.93
CA TYR A 16 19.86 -25.90 -3.38
C TYR A 16 19.59 -27.37 -3.77
N GLY A 17 20.19 -28.32 -3.06
CA GLY A 17 19.95 -29.75 -3.25
C GLY A 17 18.49 -30.10 -2.96
N GLU A 18 17.98 -29.71 -1.81
CA GLU A 18 16.57 -29.92 -1.42
C GLU A 18 15.63 -29.19 -2.37
N LEU A 19 15.92 -27.92 -2.72
CA LEU A 19 15.12 -27.15 -3.69
C LEU A 19 15.01 -27.88 -5.03
N LYS A 20 16.14 -28.40 -5.54
CA LYS A 20 16.17 -29.18 -6.78
C LYS A 20 15.36 -30.47 -6.66
N GLU A 21 15.51 -31.19 -5.54
CA GLU A 21 14.79 -32.45 -5.31
C GLU A 21 13.28 -32.23 -5.32
N TYR A 22 12.77 -31.31 -4.49
CA TYR A 22 11.33 -30.99 -4.43
C TYR A 22 10.79 -30.43 -5.73
N ALA A 23 11.51 -29.52 -6.37
CA ALA A 23 11.10 -28.99 -7.68
C ALA A 23 11.02 -30.08 -8.75
N THR A 24 11.95 -31.04 -8.71
CA THR A 24 11.95 -32.20 -9.62
C THR A 24 10.75 -33.11 -9.36
N GLU A 25 10.43 -33.40 -8.10
CA GLU A 25 9.24 -34.21 -7.72
C GLU A 25 7.94 -33.58 -8.25
N ILE A 26 7.81 -32.25 -8.09
CA ILE A 26 6.66 -31.50 -8.61
C ILE A 26 6.61 -31.58 -10.16
N ALA A 27 7.77 -31.38 -10.81
CA ALA A 27 7.86 -31.43 -12.26
C ALA A 27 7.49 -32.81 -12.82
N GLU A 28 8.00 -33.87 -12.21
CA GLU A 28 7.70 -35.26 -12.59
C GLU A 28 6.21 -35.60 -12.41
N GLU A 29 5.56 -35.10 -11.33
CA GLU A 29 4.14 -35.32 -11.11
C GLU A 29 3.26 -34.61 -12.15
N LEU A 30 3.57 -33.34 -12.49
CA LEU A 30 2.89 -32.61 -13.53
C LEU A 30 3.10 -33.31 -14.89
N TYR A 31 4.33 -33.74 -15.17
CA TYR A 31 4.68 -34.40 -16.41
C TYR A 31 3.98 -35.77 -16.58
N ARG A 32 3.91 -36.62 -15.54
CA ARG A 32 3.15 -37.87 -15.51
C ARG A 32 1.65 -37.66 -15.68
N SER A 33 1.12 -36.58 -15.13
CA SER A 33 -0.28 -36.19 -15.29
C SER A 33 -0.61 -35.71 -16.71
N GLY A 34 0.33 -35.75 -17.65
CA GLY A 34 0.12 -35.36 -19.05
C GLY A 34 0.04 -33.85 -19.30
N ILE A 35 0.43 -33.04 -18.34
CA ILE A 35 0.37 -31.57 -18.43
C ILE A 35 1.58 -31.09 -19.21
N ARG A 36 1.34 -30.41 -20.34
CA ARG A 36 2.37 -29.96 -21.27
C ARG A 36 2.03 -28.59 -21.83
N ASN A 37 2.96 -27.65 -21.66
CA ASN A 37 2.80 -26.27 -22.16
C ASN A 37 1.47 -25.62 -21.74
N GLU A 38 1.07 -25.89 -20.51
CA GLU A 38 -0.18 -25.42 -19.90
C GLU A 38 0.09 -24.39 -18.80
N PRO A 39 -0.84 -23.45 -18.58
CA PRO A 39 -0.78 -22.58 -17.41
C PRO A 39 -1.14 -23.35 -16.13
N VAL A 40 -0.24 -23.31 -15.15
CA VAL A 40 -0.42 -23.93 -13.85
C VAL A 40 -0.47 -22.83 -12.79
N ALA A 41 -1.59 -22.70 -12.10
CA ALA A 41 -1.69 -21.70 -11.04
C ALA A 41 -0.92 -22.15 -9.79
N ILE A 42 -0.26 -21.18 -9.16
CA ILE A 42 0.38 -21.37 -7.86
C ILE A 42 -0.39 -20.57 -6.84
N THR A 43 -1.11 -21.29 -5.96
CA THR A 43 -1.93 -20.72 -4.90
C THR A 43 -1.44 -21.31 -3.58
N LEU A 44 -0.37 -20.74 -3.06
CA LEU A 44 0.32 -21.14 -1.83
C LEU A 44 0.64 -19.90 -0.98
N PRO A 45 0.69 -20.03 0.35
CA PRO A 45 1.18 -18.97 1.22
C PRO A 45 2.66 -18.67 0.91
N ARG A 46 3.13 -17.49 1.29
CA ARG A 46 4.55 -17.14 1.16
C ARG A 46 5.42 -18.14 1.91
N GLY A 47 6.43 -18.65 1.25
CA GLY A 47 7.34 -19.63 1.83
C GLY A 47 8.14 -20.38 0.77
N TYR A 48 8.95 -21.32 1.21
CA TYR A 48 9.81 -22.13 0.34
C TYR A 48 9.00 -23.04 -0.60
N GLU A 49 7.82 -23.51 -0.18
CA GLU A 49 6.92 -24.33 -1.01
C GLU A 49 6.45 -23.60 -2.26
N GLN A 50 6.25 -22.28 -2.14
CA GLN A 50 5.89 -21.43 -3.26
C GLN A 50 7.04 -21.37 -4.30
N ILE A 51 8.29 -21.26 -3.84
CA ILE A 51 9.47 -21.27 -4.72
C ILE A 51 9.67 -22.64 -5.37
N MET A 52 9.51 -23.72 -4.59
CA MET A 52 9.57 -25.10 -5.11
C MET A 52 8.54 -25.35 -6.21
N ALA A 53 7.29 -24.87 -5.99
CA ALA A 53 6.22 -25.00 -6.97
C ALA A 53 6.53 -24.22 -8.25
N ILE A 54 7.03 -22.97 -8.15
CA ILE A 54 7.45 -22.18 -9.31
C ILE A 54 8.52 -22.93 -10.10
N MET A 55 9.58 -23.41 -9.46
CA MET A 55 10.66 -24.15 -10.11
C MET A 55 10.16 -25.46 -10.74
N GLY A 56 9.29 -26.20 -10.03
CA GLY A 56 8.72 -27.45 -10.53
C GLY A 56 7.84 -27.26 -11.77
N VAL A 57 7.03 -26.23 -11.81
CA VAL A 57 6.23 -25.89 -13.00
C VAL A 57 7.13 -25.59 -14.19
N LEU A 58 8.17 -24.79 -14.00
CA LEU A 58 9.11 -24.42 -15.07
C LEU A 58 9.90 -25.63 -15.57
N LEU A 59 10.39 -26.48 -14.67
CA LEU A 59 11.11 -27.71 -15.03
C LEU A 59 10.26 -28.70 -15.81
N SER A 60 8.94 -28.72 -15.59
CA SER A 60 8.00 -29.57 -16.32
C SER A 60 7.67 -29.07 -17.73
N GLY A 61 8.21 -27.93 -18.15
CA GLY A 61 7.90 -27.28 -19.43
C GLY A 61 6.53 -26.60 -19.47
N ASN A 62 6.00 -26.25 -18.30
CA ASN A 62 4.77 -25.52 -18.13
C ASN A 62 5.05 -24.06 -17.71
N MET A 63 4.04 -23.20 -17.78
CA MET A 63 4.13 -21.81 -17.34
C MET A 63 3.38 -21.60 -16.04
N TYR A 64 3.96 -20.88 -15.08
CA TYR A 64 3.25 -20.62 -13.84
C TYR A 64 2.40 -19.36 -13.90
N VAL A 65 1.28 -19.39 -13.18
CA VAL A 65 0.36 -18.27 -13.00
C VAL A 65 0.23 -18.02 -11.50
N PRO A 66 0.81 -16.94 -10.94
CA PRO A 66 0.68 -16.66 -9.53
C PRO A 66 -0.74 -16.16 -9.22
N VAL A 67 -1.41 -16.84 -8.29
CA VAL A 67 -2.76 -16.49 -7.84
C VAL A 67 -2.78 -16.46 -6.32
N SER A 68 -2.86 -15.26 -5.73
CA SER A 68 -2.94 -15.15 -4.28
C SER A 68 -4.26 -15.69 -3.74
N GLY A 69 -4.22 -16.55 -2.74
CA GLY A 69 -5.41 -17.08 -2.06
C GLY A 69 -6.19 -16.01 -1.30
N SER A 70 -5.56 -14.89 -0.95
CA SER A 70 -6.20 -13.74 -0.29
C SER A 70 -7.00 -12.84 -1.24
N GLN A 71 -6.88 -13.03 -2.56
CA GLN A 71 -7.68 -12.27 -3.52
C GLN A 71 -9.17 -12.65 -3.43
N PRO A 72 -10.10 -11.71 -3.75
CA PRO A 72 -11.52 -11.99 -3.82
C PRO A 72 -11.84 -13.17 -4.76
N LYS A 73 -12.86 -13.95 -4.43
CA LYS A 73 -13.30 -15.13 -5.21
C LYS A 73 -13.50 -14.80 -6.69
N GLU A 74 -14.23 -13.72 -7.00
CA GLU A 74 -14.52 -13.32 -8.37
C GLU A 74 -13.24 -12.96 -9.13
N ARG A 75 -12.26 -12.34 -8.45
CA ARG A 75 -10.95 -12.03 -9.05
C ARG A 75 -10.19 -13.31 -9.41
N ARG A 76 -10.14 -14.30 -8.50
CA ARG A 76 -9.50 -15.59 -8.77
C ARG A 76 -10.16 -16.32 -9.93
N LYS A 77 -11.51 -16.37 -9.96
CA LYS A 77 -12.27 -16.97 -11.07
C LYS A 77 -11.92 -16.31 -12.39
N LEU A 78 -11.90 -14.99 -12.45
CA LEU A 78 -11.57 -14.23 -13.65
C LEU A 78 -10.13 -14.49 -14.13
N ILE A 79 -9.17 -14.64 -13.21
CA ILE A 79 -7.79 -15.01 -13.55
C ILE A 79 -7.76 -16.39 -14.20
N HIS A 80 -8.42 -17.40 -13.62
CA HIS A 80 -8.50 -18.74 -14.18
C HIS A 80 -9.11 -18.73 -15.61
N GLU A 81 -10.21 -18.01 -15.80
CA GLU A 81 -10.86 -17.91 -17.12
C GLU A 81 -9.95 -17.23 -18.15
N LYS A 82 -9.32 -16.11 -17.79
CA LYS A 82 -8.48 -15.35 -18.72
C LYS A 82 -7.16 -16.03 -19.08
N THR A 83 -6.60 -16.79 -18.15
CA THR A 83 -5.33 -17.49 -18.38
C THR A 83 -5.52 -18.91 -18.90
N GLY A 84 -6.73 -19.45 -18.80
CA GLY A 84 -7.02 -20.85 -19.18
C GLY A 84 -6.50 -21.85 -18.16
N VAL A 85 -6.30 -21.45 -16.89
CA VAL A 85 -5.81 -22.32 -15.84
C VAL A 85 -6.84 -23.41 -15.50
N ARG A 86 -6.39 -24.66 -15.58
CA ARG A 86 -7.13 -25.87 -15.17
C ARG A 86 -6.42 -26.64 -14.04
N TYR A 87 -5.16 -26.33 -13.81
CA TYR A 87 -4.27 -27.00 -12.88
C TYR A 87 -3.78 -26.03 -11.82
N VAL A 88 -3.85 -26.41 -10.56
CA VAL A 88 -3.46 -25.56 -9.43
C VAL A 88 -2.58 -26.34 -8.47
N ILE A 89 -1.43 -25.78 -8.13
CA ILE A 89 -0.62 -26.25 -7.00
C ILE A 89 -1.01 -25.46 -5.76
N THR A 90 -1.42 -26.18 -4.72
CA THR A 90 -1.87 -25.61 -3.44
C THR A 90 -1.50 -26.51 -2.27
N ASN A 91 -1.96 -26.19 -1.07
CA ASN A 91 -1.78 -27.01 0.13
C ASN A 91 -3.13 -27.46 0.74
N ASN A 92 -3.05 -28.34 1.71
CA ASN A 92 -4.24 -28.89 2.39
C ASN A 92 -5.07 -27.84 3.11
N GLU A 93 -4.46 -26.77 3.61
CA GLU A 93 -5.15 -25.68 4.28
C GLU A 93 -6.03 -24.91 3.29
N TRP A 94 -5.44 -24.42 2.22
CA TRP A 94 -6.16 -23.61 1.22
C TRP A 94 -7.11 -24.42 0.35
N LYS A 95 -6.84 -25.70 0.15
CA LYS A 95 -7.81 -26.62 -0.47
C LYS A 95 -9.17 -26.59 0.21
N LYS A 96 -9.19 -26.46 1.56
CA LYS A 96 -10.43 -26.47 2.37
C LYS A 96 -11.11 -25.09 2.43
N VAL A 97 -10.34 -24.03 2.35
CA VAL A 97 -10.81 -22.65 2.58
C VAL A 97 -11.21 -21.97 1.28
N ILE A 98 -10.50 -22.28 0.17
CA ILE A 98 -10.72 -21.65 -1.12
C ILE A 98 -11.80 -22.42 -1.89
N GLU A 99 -12.78 -21.70 -2.40
CA GLU A 99 -13.72 -22.20 -3.38
C GLU A 99 -13.07 -22.19 -4.76
N TRP A 100 -12.92 -23.38 -5.34
CA TRP A 100 -12.26 -23.60 -6.62
C TRP A 100 -13.25 -23.60 -7.77
N PRO A 101 -12.90 -23.11 -8.97
CA PRO A 101 -13.72 -23.27 -10.15
C PRO A 101 -13.96 -24.76 -10.47
N ASN A 102 -15.14 -25.06 -11.02
CA ASN A 102 -15.43 -26.41 -11.51
C ASN A 102 -14.37 -26.83 -12.54
N GLU A 103 -14.02 -28.12 -12.57
CA GLU A 103 -12.99 -28.71 -13.45
C GLU A 103 -11.52 -28.35 -13.08
N THR A 104 -11.26 -27.66 -11.97
CA THR A 104 -9.90 -27.41 -11.51
C THR A 104 -9.31 -28.68 -10.89
N LYS A 105 -8.19 -29.17 -11.43
CA LYS A 105 -7.41 -30.26 -10.85
C LYS A 105 -6.40 -29.69 -9.85
N LEU A 106 -6.50 -30.08 -8.58
CA LEU A 106 -5.60 -29.63 -7.52
C LEU A 106 -4.45 -30.61 -7.34
N PHE A 107 -3.26 -30.07 -7.20
CA PHE A 107 -2.03 -30.75 -6.82
C PHE A 107 -1.60 -30.22 -5.44
N LEU A 108 -1.54 -31.12 -4.46
CA LEU A 108 -1.21 -30.73 -3.08
C LEU A 108 0.27 -30.96 -2.83
N VAL A 109 0.99 -29.94 -2.38
CA VAL A 109 2.43 -30.03 -2.11
C VAL A 109 2.79 -31.11 -1.09
N GLU A 110 1.89 -31.35 -0.13
CA GLU A 110 2.08 -32.41 0.89
C GLU A 110 1.90 -33.83 0.35
N GLU A 111 1.21 -34.00 -0.76
CA GLU A 111 0.91 -35.30 -1.38
C GLU A 111 1.91 -35.65 -2.49
N MET A 112 2.69 -34.68 -2.96
CA MET A 112 3.71 -34.91 -3.98
C MET A 112 4.90 -35.66 -3.38
N LYS A 113 4.99 -36.95 -3.66
CA LYS A 113 6.03 -37.86 -3.12
C LYS A 113 6.96 -38.33 -4.22
N LYS A 114 8.14 -38.81 -3.78
CA LYS A 114 9.07 -39.54 -4.66
C LYS A 114 8.35 -40.68 -5.34
N SER A 115 8.30 -40.61 -6.65
CA SER A 115 7.76 -41.63 -7.52
C SER A 115 8.81 -42.02 -8.56
N GLU A 116 8.50 -42.95 -9.46
CA GLU A 116 9.42 -43.34 -10.53
C GLU A 116 9.89 -42.11 -11.32
N LYS A 117 11.19 -42.00 -11.53
CA LYS A 117 11.83 -40.91 -12.29
C LYS A 117 11.31 -40.92 -13.73
N VAL A 118 10.98 -39.74 -14.21
CA VAL A 118 10.59 -39.50 -15.58
C VAL A 118 11.61 -38.56 -16.22
N GLU A 119 11.94 -38.78 -17.47
CA GLU A 119 12.76 -37.86 -18.23
C GLU A 119 11.95 -36.58 -18.51
N LEU A 120 12.36 -35.47 -17.90
CA LEU A 120 11.71 -34.17 -18.05
C LEU A 120 12.02 -33.58 -19.44
N PRO A 121 11.14 -32.73 -19.97
CA PRO A 121 11.32 -32.14 -21.30
C PRO A 121 12.50 -31.15 -21.30
N VAL A 122 13.11 -30.98 -22.46
CA VAL A 122 14.02 -29.85 -22.70
C VAL A 122 13.19 -28.61 -22.96
N VAL A 123 13.29 -27.63 -22.09
CA VAL A 123 12.56 -26.35 -22.19
C VAL A 123 13.28 -25.42 -23.15
N SER A 124 12.57 -24.90 -24.15
CA SER A 124 13.12 -23.91 -25.08
C SER A 124 13.16 -22.50 -24.44
N PRO A 125 14.18 -21.69 -24.72
CA PRO A 125 14.20 -20.28 -24.33
C PRO A 125 12.97 -19.47 -24.82
N SER A 126 12.34 -19.88 -25.91
CA SER A 126 11.14 -19.26 -26.48
C SER A 126 9.83 -19.75 -25.83
N ASP A 127 9.89 -20.80 -24.99
CA ASP A 127 8.70 -21.28 -24.28
C ASP A 127 8.25 -20.25 -23.25
N SER A 128 6.96 -20.31 -22.91
CA SER A 128 6.37 -19.40 -21.93
C SER A 128 6.78 -19.83 -20.54
N ALA A 129 7.32 -18.88 -19.77
CA ALA A 129 7.74 -19.10 -18.40
C ALA A 129 6.63 -18.79 -17.39
N TYR A 130 5.93 -17.65 -17.59
CA TYR A 130 4.90 -17.23 -16.67
C TYR A 130 3.85 -16.34 -17.33
N ILE A 131 2.71 -16.20 -16.61
CA ILE A 131 1.67 -15.24 -16.95
C ILE A 131 1.38 -14.44 -15.68
N ILE A 132 1.63 -13.13 -15.72
CA ILE A 132 1.28 -12.20 -14.63
C ILE A 132 0.09 -11.35 -15.06
N MET A 133 -0.89 -11.24 -14.17
CA MET A 133 -2.08 -10.44 -14.40
C MET A 133 -1.82 -8.96 -14.12
N THR A 134 -2.22 -8.12 -15.06
CA THR A 134 -2.22 -6.67 -14.89
C THR A 134 -3.63 -6.11 -15.04
N SER A 135 -3.89 -4.92 -14.51
CA SER A 135 -5.14 -4.20 -14.72
C SER A 135 -5.34 -3.89 -16.20
N GLY A 136 -6.57 -3.97 -16.68
CA GLY A 136 -6.92 -3.72 -18.08
C GLY A 136 -7.78 -2.46 -18.24
N SER A 137 -7.49 -1.64 -19.24
CA SER A 137 -8.21 -0.39 -19.53
C SER A 137 -9.71 -0.56 -19.79
N THR A 138 -10.14 -1.79 -20.11
CA THR A 138 -11.56 -2.15 -20.31
C THR A 138 -12.24 -2.66 -19.03
N GLY A 139 -11.59 -2.54 -17.88
CA GLY A 139 -12.09 -3.10 -16.62
C GLY A 139 -11.92 -4.61 -16.46
N VAL A 140 -11.27 -5.28 -17.43
CA VAL A 140 -10.99 -6.71 -17.37
C VAL A 140 -9.49 -6.92 -17.29
N PRO A 141 -8.98 -7.67 -16.28
CA PRO A 141 -7.56 -7.96 -16.17
C PRO A 141 -7.03 -8.71 -17.39
N LYS A 142 -5.79 -8.42 -17.74
CA LYS A 142 -5.06 -9.04 -18.84
C LYS A 142 -3.87 -9.84 -18.34
N GLY A 143 -3.69 -11.05 -18.85
CA GLY A 143 -2.56 -11.92 -18.53
C GLY A 143 -1.39 -11.66 -19.48
N VAL A 144 -0.30 -11.10 -18.98
CA VAL A 144 0.92 -10.86 -19.74
C VAL A 144 1.74 -12.14 -19.78
N GLU A 145 1.95 -12.71 -20.97
CA GLU A 145 2.67 -13.97 -21.18
C GLU A 145 4.12 -13.70 -21.58
N ILE A 146 5.06 -14.17 -20.74
CA ILE A 146 6.50 -13.92 -20.87
C ILE A 146 7.25 -15.23 -21.19
N ALA A 147 8.19 -15.15 -22.13
CA ALA A 147 9.08 -16.24 -22.45
C ALA A 147 10.26 -16.33 -21.48
N HIS A 148 10.85 -17.52 -21.33
CA HIS A 148 12.06 -17.73 -20.52
C HIS A 148 13.19 -16.79 -20.93
N ALA A 149 13.48 -16.67 -22.22
CA ALA A 149 14.53 -15.81 -22.72
C ALA A 149 14.34 -14.34 -22.36
N SER A 150 13.08 -13.85 -22.39
CA SER A 150 12.79 -12.46 -22.08
C SER A 150 13.08 -12.11 -20.62
N ALA A 151 12.60 -12.96 -19.70
CA ALA A 151 12.85 -12.78 -18.27
C ALA A 151 14.34 -12.92 -17.93
N TRP A 152 14.98 -13.93 -18.52
CA TRP A 152 16.38 -14.22 -18.28
C TRP A 152 17.31 -13.11 -18.77
N ASN A 153 17.00 -12.48 -19.93
CA ASN A 153 17.76 -11.32 -20.41
C ASN A 153 17.81 -10.19 -19.38
N THR A 154 16.67 -9.82 -18.83
CA THR A 154 16.59 -8.78 -17.80
C THR A 154 17.39 -9.13 -16.55
N ILE A 155 17.21 -10.36 -16.05
CA ILE A 155 17.88 -10.84 -14.83
C ILE A 155 19.40 -10.88 -15.00
N GLN A 156 19.88 -11.45 -16.11
CA GLN A 156 21.31 -11.56 -16.43
C GLN A 156 21.98 -10.20 -16.53
N ASP A 157 21.35 -9.24 -17.21
CA ASP A 157 21.92 -7.91 -17.39
C ASP A 157 22.08 -7.22 -16.05
N ILE A 158 21.07 -7.28 -15.18
CA ILE A 158 21.12 -6.70 -13.83
C ILE A 158 22.21 -7.38 -12.99
N ASN A 159 22.25 -8.69 -12.97
CA ASN A 159 23.27 -9.42 -12.21
C ASN A 159 24.69 -9.06 -12.68
N LYS A 160 24.91 -8.95 -13.98
CA LYS A 160 26.20 -8.54 -14.57
C LYS A 160 26.55 -7.09 -14.21
N LYS A 161 25.60 -6.14 -14.36
CA LYS A 161 25.83 -4.70 -14.07
C LYS A 161 26.17 -4.45 -12.60
N TYR A 162 25.53 -5.16 -11.68
CA TYR A 162 25.70 -4.95 -10.25
C TYR A 162 26.53 -6.04 -9.58
N GLN A 163 27.15 -6.92 -10.39
CA GLN A 163 28.06 -7.99 -9.93
C GLN A 163 27.41 -8.83 -8.82
N VAL A 164 26.15 -9.23 -9.05
CA VAL A 164 25.43 -10.08 -8.10
C VAL A 164 25.98 -11.50 -8.19
N SER A 165 26.28 -12.11 -7.05
CA SER A 165 27.01 -13.36 -6.93
C SER A 165 26.42 -14.27 -5.84
N GLU A 166 27.04 -15.45 -5.66
CA GLU A 166 26.67 -16.38 -4.60
C GLU A 166 26.85 -15.85 -3.17
N GLN A 167 27.59 -14.77 -3.01
CA GLN A 167 27.78 -14.11 -1.71
C GLN A 167 26.63 -13.17 -1.35
N ASP A 168 25.75 -12.87 -2.31
CA ASP A 168 24.66 -11.95 -2.08
C ASP A 168 23.45 -12.61 -1.41
N ILE A 169 22.83 -11.82 -0.57
CA ILE A 169 21.62 -12.20 0.16
C ILE A 169 20.53 -11.20 -0.19
N GLY A 170 19.44 -11.70 -0.77
CA GLY A 170 18.24 -10.93 -1.09
C GLY A 170 17.13 -11.17 -0.09
N LEU A 171 16.25 -10.18 0.06
CA LEU A 171 15.03 -10.31 0.85
C LEU A 171 13.80 -10.30 -0.08
N ALA A 172 13.01 -11.37 -0.08
CA ALA A 172 11.81 -11.50 -0.91
C ALA A 172 10.66 -10.66 -0.36
N VAL A 173 10.66 -9.36 -0.67
CA VAL A 173 9.63 -8.43 -0.20
C VAL A 173 8.41 -8.47 -1.11
N SER A 174 8.62 -8.58 -2.42
CA SER A 174 7.56 -8.55 -3.42
C SER A 174 6.67 -9.81 -3.39
N ALA A 175 5.38 -9.64 -3.68
CA ALA A 175 4.47 -10.78 -3.83
C ALA A 175 4.71 -11.46 -5.19
N ILE A 176 4.46 -12.79 -5.29
CA ILE A 176 4.72 -13.53 -6.53
C ILE A 176 3.80 -13.15 -7.69
N ASP A 177 2.65 -12.51 -7.42
CA ASP A 177 1.74 -11.94 -8.40
C ASP A 177 2.17 -10.55 -8.90
N PHE A 178 3.33 -10.07 -8.45
CA PHE A 178 3.98 -8.87 -8.92
C PHE A 178 5.36 -9.22 -9.53
N ASP A 179 5.66 -8.69 -10.73
CA ASP A 179 6.82 -9.11 -11.53
C ASP A 179 8.19 -8.84 -10.88
N LEU A 180 8.30 -7.90 -9.94
CA LEU A 180 9.52 -7.70 -9.17
C LEU A 180 9.97 -8.97 -8.43
N SER A 181 9.04 -9.85 -8.06
CA SER A 181 9.34 -11.10 -7.38
C SER A 181 10.22 -12.04 -8.20
N LEU A 182 10.18 -11.92 -9.54
CA LEU A 182 11.04 -12.73 -10.41
C LEU A 182 12.52 -12.43 -10.16
N TYR A 183 12.86 -11.14 -9.98
CA TYR A 183 14.24 -10.81 -9.65
C TYR A 183 14.62 -11.27 -8.24
N ASP A 184 13.72 -11.11 -7.26
CA ASP A 184 13.97 -11.63 -5.90
C ASP A 184 14.30 -13.13 -5.96
N ILE A 185 13.54 -13.91 -6.73
CA ILE A 185 13.72 -15.36 -6.81
C ILE A 185 14.89 -15.72 -7.76
N PHE A 186 14.77 -15.39 -9.02
CA PHE A 186 15.70 -15.90 -10.05
C PHE A 186 16.99 -15.10 -10.16
N GLY A 187 16.93 -13.79 -9.81
CA GLY A 187 18.14 -12.95 -9.77
C GLY A 187 19.12 -13.44 -8.71
N ILE A 188 18.61 -13.72 -7.53
CA ILE A 188 19.44 -14.18 -6.40
C ILE A 188 19.77 -15.67 -6.51
N LEU A 189 18.77 -16.51 -6.69
CA LEU A 189 19.01 -17.96 -6.74
C LEU A 189 19.77 -18.38 -8.00
N GLY A 190 19.62 -17.66 -9.13
CA GLY A 190 20.31 -17.96 -10.39
C GLY A 190 21.82 -17.78 -10.35
N VAL A 191 22.36 -17.06 -9.37
CA VAL A 191 23.80 -16.88 -9.14
C VAL A 191 24.33 -17.69 -7.94
N GLY A 192 23.50 -18.52 -7.32
CA GLY A 192 23.89 -19.27 -6.13
C GLY A 192 23.74 -18.51 -4.82
N GLY A 193 23.14 -17.33 -4.82
CA GLY A 193 22.94 -16.48 -3.64
C GLY A 193 21.91 -17.03 -2.66
N THR A 194 21.69 -16.33 -1.57
CA THR A 194 20.73 -16.71 -0.53
C THR A 194 19.50 -15.83 -0.59
N LEU A 195 18.31 -16.43 -0.59
CA LEU A 195 17.04 -15.72 -0.56
C LEU A 195 16.37 -15.86 0.80
N VAL A 196 16.18 -14.75 1.51
CA VAL A 196 15.44 -14.68 2.76
C VAL A 196 13.96 -14.48 2.45
N LEU A 197 13.11 -15.41 2.91
CA LEU A 197 11.67 -15.37 2.69
C LEU A 197 10.95 -14.75 3.90
N LEU A 198 9.92 -13.98 3.62
CA LEU A 198 9.06 -13.33 4.64
C LEU A 198 7.76 -14.13 4.81
N PRO A 199 7.31 -14.37 6.05
CA PRO A 199 5.98 -14.90 6.31
C PRO A 199 4.88 -13.93 5.82
N GLU A 200 3.71 -14.45 5.43
CA GLU A 200 2.61 -13.63 4.92
C GLU A 200 2.18 -12.52 5.89
N LYS A 201 2.12 -12.81 7.19
CA LYS A 201 1.77 -11.84 8.25
C LYS A 201 2.76 -10.69 8.39
N GLU A 202 4.02 -10.89 8.00
CA GLU A 202 5.11 -9.91 8.14
C GLU A 202 5.36 -9.11 6.84
N ARG A 203 4.53 -9.29 5.83
CA ARG A 203 4.71 -8.68 4.51
C ARG A 203 4.70 -7.15 4.49
N ARG A 204 4.18 -6.50 5.53
CA ARG A 204 4.08 -5.04 5.69
C ARG A 204 4.72 -4.55 7.00
N ASN A 205 5.56 -5.36 7.62
CA ASN A 205 6.21 -5.05 8.90
C ASN A 205 7.67 -4.64 8.67
N ALA A 206 7.93 -3.34 8.61
CA ALA A 206 9.27 -2.80 8.36
C ALA A 206 10.27 -3.15 9.47
N GLU A 207 9.84 -3.24 10.72
CA GLU A 207 10.68 -3.65 11.84
C GLU A 207 11.12 -5.11 11.70
N TYR A 208 10.20 -5.99 11.28
CA TYR A 208 10.54 -7.37 10.98
C TYR A 208 11.56 -7.45 9.84
N TRP A 209 11.38 -6.66 8.76
CA TRP A 209 12.34 -6.63 7.64
C TRP A 209 13.71 -6.15 8.11
N LEU A 210 13.77 -5.07 8.90
CA LEU A 210 15.03 -4.55 9.46
C LEU A 210 15.75 -5.62 10.28
N ASN A 211 15.02 -6.34 11.13
CA ASN A 211 15.57 -7.43 11.93
C ASN A 211 16.10 -8.59 11.06
N GLN A 212 15.41 -8.95 9.95
CA GLN A 212 15.90 -9.96 9.02
C GLN A 212 17.12 -9.47 8.26
N ILE A 213 17.15 -8.22 7.80
CA ILE A 213 18.28 -7.59 7.10
C ILE A 213 19.54 -7.65 7.98
N LYS A 214 19.42 -7.28 9.23
CA LYS A 214 20.54 -7.33 10.19
C LYS A 214 20.98 -8.76 10.48
N ARG A 215 20.02 -9.66 10.75
CA ARG A 215 20.28 -11.05 11.12
C ARG A 215 21.01 -11.83 10.04
N TYR A 216 20.58 -11.65 8.77
CA TYR A 216 21.12 -12.40 7.65
C TYR A 216 22.10 -11.60 6.80
N HIS A 217 22.40 -10.34 7.16
CA HIS A 217 23.27 -9.45 6.39
C HIS A 217 22.80 -9.30 4.93
N VAL A 218 21.52 -8.99 4.73
CA VAL A 218 20.94 -8.82 3.39
C VAL A 218 21.68 -7.71 2.65
N THR A 219 22.17 -8.03 1.44
CA THR A 219 22.99 -7.13 0.62
C THR A 219 22.22 -6.50 -0.54
N ILE A 220 21.13 -7.15 -0.98
CA ILE A 220 20.31 -6.72 -2.13
C ILE A 220 18.89 -6.42 -1.67
N TRP A 221 18.41 -5.21 -1.98
CA TRP A 221 17.03 -4.79 -1.81
C TRP A 221 16.38 -4.48 -3.14
N ASN A 222 15.20 -5.03 -3.40
CA ASN A 222 14.39 -4.77 -4.57
C ASN A 222 12.92 -4.57 -4.18
N SER A 223 12.38 -3.39 -4.45
CA SER A 223 10.97 -3.11 -4.12
C SER A 223 10.42 -1.90 -4.85
N VAL A 224 9.14 -1.61 -4.59
CA VAL A 224 8.54 -0.30 -4.86
C VAL A 224 9.03 0.74 -3.84
N PRO A 225 9.08 2.05 -4.19
CA PRO A 225 9.67 3.08 -3.34
C PRO A 225 9.08 3.16 -1.93
N VAL A 226 7.76 2.99 -1.80
CA VAL A 226 7.07 3.08 -0.50
C VAL A 226 7.55 2.03 0.52
N LEU A 227 7.93 0.83 0.09
CA LEU A 227 8.45 -0.20 1.00
C LEU A 227 9.87 0.13 1.49
N LEU A 228 10.70 0.69 0.61
CA LEU A 228 12.00 1.19 1.04
C LEU A 228 11.86 2.37 2.00
N ASP A 229 10.95 3.30 1.73
CA ASP A 229 10.68 4.44 2.60
C ASP A 229 10.29 3.97 4.01
N MET A 230 9.40 2.98 4.14
CA MET A 230 9.05 2.36 5.42
C MET A 230 10.28 1.75 6.13
N LEU A 231 11.16 1.08 5.38
CA LEU A 231 12.40 0.52 5.94
C LEU A 231 13.34 1.62 6.41
N CYS A 232 13.52 2.69 5.61
CA CYS A 232 14.37 3.83 5.97
C CYS A 232 13.86 4.51 7.25
N ILE A 233 12.56 4.80 7.35
CA ILE A 233 11.96 5.37 8.57
C ILE A 233 12.26 4.51 9.79
N CYS A 234 12.09 3.20 9.66
CA CYS A 234 12.36 2.27 10.77
C CYS A 234 13.84 2.25 11.15
N ALA A 235 14.76 2.21 10.17
CA ALA A 235 16.19 2.18 10.40
C ALA A 235 16.70 3.52 11.00
N GLU A 236 16.19 4.65 10.51
CA GLU A 236 16.48 6.00 11.02
C GLU A 236 16.04 6.13 12.49
N THR A 237 14.82 5.69 12.79
CA THR A 237 14.26 5.73 14.16
C THR A 237 15.10 4.89 15.13
N GLN A 238 15.54 3.70 14.71
CA GLN A 238 16.36 2.82 15.52
C GLN A 238 17.86 3.15 15.46
N LYS A 239 18.27 4.18 14.68
CA LYS A 239 19.67 4.58 14.46
C LYS A 239 20.54 3.42 13.94
N GLU A 240 19.98 2.58 13.09
CA GLU A 240 20.61 1.38 12.59
C GLU A 240 21.20 1.57 11.18
N LYS A 241 22.34 0.96 10.93
CA LYS A 241 22.93 0.87 9.58
C LYS A 241 22.44 -0.37 8.86
N LEU A 242 22.28 -0.26 7.55
CA LEU A 242 21.87 -1.34 6.69
C LEU A 242 23.07 -1.89 5.91
N PRO A 243 23.27 -3.20 5.86
CA PRO A 243 24.38 -3.83 5.11
C PRO A 243 24.10 -3.89 3.60
N LEU A 244 23.14 -3.11 3.11
CA LEU A 244 22.74 -3.10 1.71
C LEU A 244 23.86 -2.53 0.83
N ARG A 245 24.22 -3.25 -0.24
CA ARG A 245 25.17 -2.80 -1.25
C ARG A 245 24.52 -2.38 -2.57
N VAL A 246 23.31 -2.88 -2.85
CA VAL A 246 22.48 -2.47 -4.01
C VAL A 246 21.05 -2.33 -3.57
N VAL A 247 20.45 -1.19 -3.89
CA VAL A 247 19.03 -0.90 -3.76
C VAL A 247 18.47 -0.64 -5.14
N MET A 248 17.48 -1.42 -5.54
CA MET A 248 16.76 -1.28 -6.81
C MET A 248 15.32 -0.91 -6.54
N LEU A 249 14.87 0.21 -7.08
CA LEU A 249 13.51 0.71 -6.92
C LEU A 249 12.81 0.87 -8.27
N SER A 250 11.57 0.44 -8.32
CA SER A 250 10.75 0.57 -9.51
C SER A 250 9.24 0.56 -9.20
N GLY A 251 8.43 0.64 -10.23
CA GLY A 251 6.99 0.48 -10.13
C GLY A 251 6.21 1.74 -9.76
N ASP A 252 6.87 2.76 -9.21
CA ASP A 252 6.27 4.05 -8.86
C ASP A 252 7.30 5.19 -8.94
N TRP A 253 6.86 6.43 -8.68
CA TRP A 253 7.75 7.57 -8.55
C TRP A 253 8.67 7.40 -7.33
N ILE A 254 9.96 7.64 -7.56
CA ILE A 254 10.99 7.58 -6.52
C ILE A 254 11.16 8.99 -5.95
N GLY A 255 10.98 9.15 -4.64
CA GLY A 255 11.22 10.41 -3.94
C GLY A 255 12.66 10.86 -4.08
N MET A 256 12.86 12.15 -4.32
CA MET A 256 14.20 12.74 -4.50
C MET A 256 15.05 12.70 -3.22
N ASP A 257 14.43 12.51 -2.07
CA ASP A 257 15.08 12.38 -0.76
C ASP A 257 15.62 10.95 -0.49
N LEU A 258 15.00 9.94 -1.08
CA LEU A 258 15.33 8.53 -0.79
C LEU A 258 16.80 8.17 -1.05
N PRO A 259 17.45 8.61 -2.15
CA PRO A 259 18.87 8.28 -2.38
C PRO A 259 19.80 8.81 -1.27
N GLU A 260 19.55 10.01 -0.77
CA GLU A 260 20.33 10.60 0.32
C GLU A 260 20.12 9.86 1.63
N ARG A 261 18.87 9.52 1.95
CA ARG A 261 18.52 8.74 3.15
C ARG A 261 19.19 7.37 3.13
N VAL A 262 19.14 6.65 2.00
CA VAL A 262 19.84 5.37 1.85
C VAL A 262 21.34 5.54 2.03
N ALA A 263 21.94 6.58 1.48
CA ALA A 263 23.37 6.86 1.65
C ALA A 263 23.74 7.14 3.11
N THR A 264 22.86 7.76 3.89
CA THR A 264 23.10 7.95 5.34
C THR A 264 22.98 6.67 6.15
N LEU A 265 22.15 5.72 5.69
CA LEU A 265 21.89 4.45 6.36
C LEU A 265 22.85 3.32 5.95
N THR A 266 23.65 3.51 4.90
CA THR A 266 24.55 2.48 4.36
C THR A 266 25.99 3.01 4.30
N ASP A 267 26.99 2.12 4.28
CA ASP A 267 28.40 2.53 4.14
C ASP A 267 28.78 2.75 2.67
N SER A 268 28.27 1.92 1.77
CA SER A 268 28.51 2.01 0.33
C SER A 268 27.42 1.26 -0.41
N CYS A 269 26.41 1.97 -0.87
CA CYS A 269 25.27 1.38 -1.58
C CYS A 269 25.10 1.99 -2.96
N LYS A 270 24.92 1.13 -3.97
CA LYS A 270 24.49 1.57 -5.30
C LYS A 270 22.99 1.73 -5.29
N PHE A 271 22.50 2.96 -5.48
CA PHE A 271 21.09 3.25 -5.63
C PHE A 271 20.72 3.24 -7.11
N VAL A 272 19.75 2.41 -7.49
CA VAL A 272 19.35 2.21 -8.88
C VAL A 272 17.87 2.45 -9.03
N ALA A 273 17.51 3.43 -9.83
CA ALA A 273 16.15 3.61 -10.28
C ALA A 273 15.91 2.74 -11.53
N MET A 274 14.88 1.93 -11.50
CA MET A 274 14.51 1.01 -12.56
C MET A 274 13.14 1.40 -13.11
N GLY A 275 12.92 1.19 -14.39
CA GLY A 275 11.64 1.41 -15.02
C GLY A 275 11.30 0.33 -16.02
N GLY A 276 10.07 0.33 -16.50
CA GLY A 276 9.59 -0.62 -17.46
C GLY A 276 8.11 -0.92 -17.28
N ALA A 277 7.68 -1.97 -17.94
CA ALA A 277 6.32 -2.49 -17.89
C ALA A 277 6.38 -4.01 -17.77
N THR A 278 5.37 -4.62 -17.18
CA THR A 278 5.24 -6.10 -17.13
C THR A 278 5.33 -6.71 -18.51
N GLU A 279 4.84 -6.00 -19.53
CA GLU A 279 4.93 -6.37 -20.94
C GLU A 279 6.36 -6.32 -21.52
N ALA A 280 7.33 -5.85 -20.73
CA ALA A 280 8.76 -5.83 -21.10
C ALA A 280 9.65 -6.57 -20.08
N SER A 281 9.08 -7.56 -19.37
CA SER A 281 9.77 -8.49 -18.46
C SER A 281 10.49 -7.81 -17.32
N ILE A 282 9.75 -7.39 -16.30
CA ILE A 282 10.17 -6.73 -15.06
C ILE A 282 10.62 -5.29 -15.32
N TRP A 283 11.78 -5.12 -15.98
CA TRP A 283 12.41 -3.82 -16.26
C TRP A 283 12.91 -3.75 -17.70
N SER A 284 12.98 -2.54 -18.21
CA SER A 284 13.52 -2.27 -19.54
C SER A 284 14.54 -1.12 -19.56
N ASN A 285 14.68 -0.40 -18.46
CA ASN A 285 15.64 0.69 -18.29
C ASN A 285 16.19 0.76 -16.87
N TYR A 286 17.28 1.50 -16.70
CA TYR A 286 17.89 1.76 -15.42
C TYR A 286 18.57 3.14 -15.37
N GLN A 287 18.61 3.74 -14.19
CA GLN A 287 19.39 4.92 -13.86
C GLN A 287 20.20 4.68 -12.60
N ASN A 288 21.52 4.72 -12.70
CA ASN A 288 22.37 4.78 -11.52
C ASN A 288 22.27 6.19 -10.91
N VAL A 289 21.90 6.24 -9.65
CA VAL A 289 21.75 7.50 -8.93
C VAL A 289 22.99 7.74 -8.08
N THR A 290 23.67 8.86 -8.38
CA THR A 290 24.85 9.31 -7.63
C THR A 290 24.54 10.59 -6.88
N LEU A 291 25.12 10.78 -5.71
CA LEU A 291 24.96 11.97 -4.91
C LEU A 291 26.17 12.92 -5.08
N PRO A 292 25.95 14.25 -5.03
CA PRO A 292 24.66 14.90 -4.90
C PRO A 292 23.82 14.75 -6.18
N LEU A 293 22.47 14.78 -6.04
CA LEU A 293 21.60 14.75 -7.21
C LEU A 293 21.79 16.00 -8.06
N PRO A 294 21.77 15.87 -9.41
CA PRO A 294 21.80 17.02 -10.30
C PRO A 294 20.62 17.97 -10.02
N MET A 295 20.90 19.27 -9.88
CA MET A 295 19.88 20.27 -9.55
C MET A 295 18.82 20.45 -10.64
N GLU A 296 19.13 20.09 -11.88
CA GLU A 296 18.22 20.12 -13.01
C GLU A 296 17.19 18.98 -13.00
N TRP A 297 17.37 17.94 -12.19
CA TRP A 297 16.43 16.83 -12.09
C TRP A 297 15.19 17.25 -11.32
N LYS A 298 14.05 17.26 -12.00
CA LYS A 298 12.72 17.39 -11.37
C LYS A 298 12.23 16.06 -10.78
N SER A 299 12.72 14.97 -11.36
CA SER A 299 12.50 13.60 -10.94
C SER A 299 13.69 12.77 -11.39
N ILE A 300 13.88 11.59 -10.80
CA ILE A 300 14.90 10.65 -11.28
C ILE A 300 14.49 10.16 -12.67
N PRO A 301 15.34 10.37 -13.71
CA PRO A 301 14.99 9.94 -15.06
C PRO A 301 14.94 8.41 -15.19
N TYR A 302 14.30 7.91 -16.25
CA TYR A 302 14.33 6.48 -16.60
C TYR A 302 15.75 6.00 -16.97
N GLY A 303 16.62 6.91 -17.42
CA GLY A 303 18.01 6.62 -17.70
C GLY A 303 18.24 5.90 -19.03
N ARG A 304 18.82 4.72 -19.01
CA ARG A 304 19.26 3.99 -20.21
C ARG A 304 18.52 2.65 -20.35
N PRO A 305 18.31 2.17 -21.59
CA PRO A 305 17.81 0.82 -21.80
C PRO A 305 18.73 -0.23 -21.21
N LEU A 306 18.14 -1.37 -20.78
CA LEU A 306 18.87 -2.57 -20.42
C LEU A 306 19.50 -3.21 -21.67
N GLU A 307 20.47 -4.11 -21.46
CA GLU A 307 21.16 -4.82 -22.56
C GLU A 307 20.14 -5.61 -23.39
N HIS A 308 20.27 -5.53 -24.72
CA HIS A 308 19.33 -6.11 -25.69
C HIS A 308 17.88 -5.59 -25.63
N GLN A 309 17.70 -4.46 -24.98
CA GLN A 309 16.43 -3.73 -25.03
C GLN A 309 16.65 -2.36 -25.68
N SER A 310 15.60 -1.81 -26.26
CA SER A 310 15.64 -0.53 -26.96
C SER A 310 14.39 0.28 -26.68
N TYR A 311 14.54 1.59 -26.85
CA TYR A 311 13.44 2.54 -26.73
C TYR A 311 13.33 3.38 -27.99
N ARG A 312 12.10 3.75 -28.33
CA ARG A 312 11.78 4.83 -29.27
C ARG A 312 10.86 5.82 -28.57
N VAL A 313 11.02 7.08 -28.91
CA VAL A 313 10.08 8.16 -28.56
C VAL A 313 9.36 8.51 -29.85
N VAL A 314 8.05 8.31 -29.89
CA VAL A 314 7.30 8.33 -31.16
C VAL A 314 6.13 9.30 -31.09
N ASP A 315 5.94 10.07 -32.16
CA ASP A 315 4.81 11.00 -32.29
C ASP A 315 3.48 10.26 -32.59
N GLU A 316 2.40 11.02 -32.71
CA GLU A 316 1.07 10.48 -33.01
C GLU A 316 0.95 9.77 -34.37
N TYR A 317 1.89 10.04 -35.29
CA TYR A 317 1.96 9.45 -36.61
C TYR A 317 2.88 8.22 -36.68
N GLY A 318 3.50 7.83 -35.56
CA GLY A 318 4.43 6.71 -35.51
C GLY A 318 5.86 7.01 -35.96
N ARG A 319 6.25 8.31 -36.02
CA ARG A 319 7.58 8.76 -36.43
C ARG A 319 8.43 9.02 -35.18
N ASP A 320 9.73 8.77 -35.27
CA ASP A 320 10.66 9.07 -34.19
C ASP A 320 10.76 10.56 -33.91
N CYS A 321 10.64 10.93 -32.65
CA CYS A 321 10.79 12.30 -32.18
C CYS A 321 12.27 12.69 -32.07
N PRO A 322 12.63 13.93 -32.38
CA PRO A 322 13.96 14.45 -32.09
C PRO A 322 14.21 14.57 -30.57
N TYR A 323 15.47 14.73 -30.18
CA TYR A 323 15.84 14.99 -28.78
C TYR A 323 15.01 16.13 -28.19
N TRP A 324 14.63 15.98 -26.94
CA TRP A 324 13.80 16.92 -26.16
C TRP A 324 12.34 17.05 -26.59
N ALA A 325 11.94 16.44 -27.69
CA ALA A 325 10.54 16.39 -28.08
C ALA A 325 9.81 15.25 -27.38
N GLU A 326 8.62 15.57 -26.87
CA GLU A 326 7.73 14.62 -26.22
C GLU A 326 7.09 13.67 -27.23
N GLY A 327 6.99 12.42 -26.87
CA GLY A 327 6.28 11.39 -27.61
C GLY A 327 5.96 10.18 -26.75
N GLU A 328 5.28 9.20 -27.34
CA GLU A 328 4.99 7.92 -26.67
C GLU A 328 6.27 7.07 -26.61
N LEU A 329 6.58 6.52 -25.44
CA LEU A 329 7.68 5.59 -25.26
C LEU A 329 7.28 4.20 -25.77
N TRP A 330 8.01 3.69 -26.76
CA TRP A 330 7.89 2.32 -27.24
C TRP A 330 9.09 1.51 -26.81
N ILE A 331 8.84 0.28 -26.32
CA ILE A 331 9.89 -0.63 -25.86
C ILE A 331 10.08 -1.73 -26.88
N GLY A 332 11.34 -2.04 -27.22
CA GLY A 332 11.74 -3.08 -28.15
C GLY A 332 12.82 -4.01 -27.59
N GLY A 333 13.11 -5.09 -28.29
CA GLY A 333 14.20 -6.01 -27.98
C GLY A 333 13.77 -7.31 -27.30
N TYR A 334 14.72 -7.99 -26.65
CA TYR A 334 14.52 -9.35 -26.11
C TYR A 334 13.57 -9.42 -24.90
N GLY A 335 13.42 -8.32 -24.15
CA GLY A 335 12.55 -8.28 -22.95
C GLY A 335 11.05 -8.30 -23.23
N ILE A 336 10.61 -8.14 -24.49
CA ILE A 336 9.20 -7.98 -24.82
C ILE A 336 8.42 -9.28 -24.63
N ALA A 337 7.22 -9.16 -24.02
CA ALA A 337 6.26 -10.24 -23.83
C ALA A 337 5.82 -10.89 -25.15
N LYS A 338 5.42 -12.15 -25.09
CA LYS A 338 4.76 -12.81 -26.23
C LYS A 338 3.46 -12.11 -26.62
N GLY A 339 2.74 -11.59 -25.64
CA GLY A 339 1.50 -10.85 -25.79
C GLY A 339 0.59 -11.04 -24.59
N TYR A 340 -0.69 -10.79 -24.78
CA TYR A 340 -1.73 -11.02 -23.80
C TYR A 340 -2.39 -12.38 -24.01
N ARG A 341 -2.34 -13.24 -23.01
CA ARG A 341 -2.88 -14.59 -23.06
C ARG A 341 -4.37 -14.57 -23.40
N GLY A 342 -4.74 -15.29 -24.47
CA GLY A 342 -6.14 -15.40 -24.93
C GLY A 342 -6.74 -14.13 -25.55
N ASP A 343 -5.93 -13.07 -25.77
CA ASP A 343 -6.40 -11.82 -26.36
C ASP A 343 -5.48 -11.37 -27.52
N SER A 344 -5.68 -11.98 -28.66
CA SER A 344 -4.93 -11.67 -29.89
C SER A 344 -5.24 -10.26 -30.41
N ALA A 345 -6.46 -9.77 -30.21
CA ALA A 345 -6.86 -8.45 -30.70
C ALA A 345 -6.08 -7.36 -29.93
N LEU A 346 -6.07 -7.42 -28.59
CA LEU A 346 -5.30 -6.50 -27.76
C LEU A 346 -3.78 -6.67 -27.99
N THR A 347 -3.32 -7.91 -28.19
CA THR A 347 -1.91 -8.17 -28.51
C THR A 347 -1.51 -7.43 -29.79
N ASN A 348 -2.27 -7.57 -30.86
CA ASN A 348 -1.98 -6.90 -32.15
C ASN A 348 -2.11 -5.37 -32.06
N GLN A 349 -2.94 -4.85 -31.17
CA GLN A 349 -3.06 -3.41 -30.93
C GLN A 349 -1.84 -2.82 -30.20
N LYS A 350 -1.32 -3.54 -29.22
CA LYS A 350 -0.24 -3.07 -28.34
C LYS A 350 1.16 -3.49 -28.80
N PHE A 351 1.27 -4.62 -29.47
CA PHE A 351 2.53 -5.12 -30.02
C PHE A 351 2.48 -5.12 -31.53
N PHE A 352 3.49 -4.60 -32.15
CA PHE A 352 3.61 -4.60 -33.63
C PHE A 352 5.06 -4.80 -34.05
N SER A 353 5.30 -5.09 -35.31
CA SER A 353 6.63 -5.25 -35.86
C SER A 353 6.81 -4.35 -37.08
N ASP A 354 7.99 -3.75 -37.17
CA ASP A 354 8.44 -2.98 -38.31
C ASP A 354 9.83 -3.47 -38.79
N SER A 355 10.49 -2.70 -39.66
CA SER A 355 11.84 -3.02 -40.16
C SER A 355 12.93 -2.96 -39.06
N PHE A 356 12.66 -2.33 -37.91
CA PHE A 356 13.61 -2.18 -36.79
C PHE A 356 13.40 -3.26 -35.74
N GLY A 357 12.29 -4.00 -35.78
CA GLY A 357 12.01 -5.07 -34.83
C GLY A 357 10.57 -5.10 -34.32
N ARG A 358 10.39 -5.76 -33.19
CA ARG A 358 9.10 -5.86 -32.49
C ARG A 358 9.05 -4.86 -31.34
N TRP A 359 7.92 -4.13 -31.24
CA TRP A 359 7.73 -3.03 -30.32
C TRP A 359 6.46 -3.21 -29.48
N TYR A 360 6.54 -2.75 -28.23
CA TYR A 360 5.41 -2.62 -27.31
C TYR A 360 5.08 -1.12 -27.11
N LYS A 361 3.83 -0.75 -27.37
CA LYS A 361 3.28 0.59 -27.15
C LYS A 361 2.89 0.73 -25.70
N THR A 362 3.66 1.47 -24.92
CA THR A 362 3.49 1.54 -23.46
C THR A 362 2.31 2.39 -23.02
N GLY A 363 1.99 3.45 -23.77
CA GLY A 363 1.13 4.54 -23.35
C GLY A 363 1.80 5.54 -22.39
N ASP A 364 3.08 5.35 -22.10
CA ASP A 364 3.89 6.30 -21.34
C ASP A 364 4.38 7.41 -22.27
N LEU A 365 4.38 8.65 -21.80
CA LEU A 365 4.97 9.81 -22.47
C LEU A 365 6.39 10.04 -21.96
N GLY A 366 7.27 10.40 -22.84
CA GLY A 366 8.65 10.69 -22.49
C GLY A 366 9.42 11.39 -23.61
N ARG A 367 10.70 11.59 -23.38
CA ARG A 367 11.61 12.17 -24.37
C ARG A 367 13.04 11.68 -24.14
N PHE A 368 13.84 11.75 -25.18
CA PHE A 368 15.29 11.58 -25.06
C PHE A 368 15.97 12.92 -24.77
N TRP A 369 16.89 12.92 -23.84
CA TRP A 369 17.88 13.99 -23.72
C TRP A 369 18.95 13.84 -24.81
N GLN A 370 19.76 14.90 -25.00
CA GLN A 370 20.81 14.91 -26.02
C GLN A 370 21.85 13.78 -25.81
N ASP A 371 22.09 13.39 -24.57
CA ASP A 371 23.00 12.30 -24.23
C ASP A 371 22.35 10.91 -24.37
N GLY A 372 21.07 10.84 -24.75
CA GLY A 372 20.27 9.61 -24.91
C GLY A 372 19.64 9.10 -23.60
N THR A 373 19.65 9.90 -22.53
CA THR A 373 18.89 9.60 -21.32
C THR A 373 17.39 9.67 -21.60
N ILE A 374 16.63 8.71 -21.11
CA ILE A 374 15.17 8.66 -21.23
C ILE A 374 14.59 9.40 -20.01
N GLU A 375 13.73 10.37 -20.27
CA GLU A 375 12.93 11.04 -19.25
C GLU A 375 11.47 10.61 -19.39
N PHE A 376 10.87 10.17 -18.28
CA PHE A 376 9.44 9.88 -18.19
C PHE A 376 8.67 11.15 -17.86
N LEU A 377 7.64 11.47 -18.62
CA LEU A 377 6.85 12.71 -18.49
C LEU A 377 5.43 12.45 -17.95
N GLY A 378 5.00 11.20 -17.92
CA GLY A 378 3.66 10.83 -17.45
C GLY A 378 3.00 9.77 -18.32
N ARG A 379 1.67 9.67 -18.22
CA ARG A 379 0.86 8.73 -19.00
C ARG A 379 -0.04 9.47 -19.97
N LYS A 380 -0.21 8.88 -21.17
CA LYS A 380 -1.17 9.32 -22.19
C LYS A 380 -2.62 8.98 -21.83
N ASP A 381 -2.80 7.93 -21.04
CA ASP A 381 -4.08 7.40 -20.61
C ASP A 381 -4.36 7.68 -19.11
N HIS A 382 -5.55 7.32 -18.65
CA HIS A 382 -5.98 7.51 -17.26
C HIS A 382 -5.44 6.45 -16.28
N GLN A 383 -4.45 5.67 -16.70
CA GLN A 383 -3.80 4.71 -15.83
C GLN A 383 -2.91 5.41 -14.80
N VAL A 384 -3.01 5.00 -13.55
CA VAL A 384 -2.25 5.59 -12.45
C VAL A 384 -1.41 4.53 -11.74
N LYS A 385 -0.30 4.97 -11.15
CA LYS A 385 0.47 4.17 -10.20
C LYS A 385 0.25 4.72 -8.81
N ILE A 386 -0.19 3.87 -7.88
CA ILE A 386 -0.42 4.24 -6.48
C ILE A 386 0.18 3.15 -5.60
N ARG A 387 1.17 3.50 -4.81
CA ARG A 387 1.92 2.58 -3.93
C ARG A 387 2.46 1.35 -4.67
N GLY A 388 2.92 1.56 -5.91
CA GLY A 388 3.46 0.51 -6.78
C GLY A 388 2.40 -0.31 -7.53
N HIS A 389 1.12 -0.16 -7.23
CA HIS A 389 0.06 -0.83 -7.97
C HIS A 389 -0.27 -0.06 -9.25
N ARG A 390 -0.22 -0.76 -10.38
CA ARG A 390 -0.72 -0.26 -11.67
C ARG A 390 -2.24 -0.36 -11.66
N ILE A 391 -2.93 0.77 -11.70
CA ILE A 391 -4.38 0.86 -11.54
C ILE A 391 -4.98 1.50 -12.77
N GLU A 392 -5.89 0.79 -13.39
CA GLU A 392 -6.80 1.33 -14.39
C GLU A 392 -8.03 1.86 -13.69
N LEU A 393 -8.26 3.18 -13.71
CA LEU A 393 -9.42 3.77 -13.07
C LEU A 393 -10.71 3.19 -13.62
N GLY A 394 -10.77 2.91 -14.93
CA GLY A 394 -11.89 2.26 -15.59
C GLY A 394 -12.19 0.82 -15.11
N GLU A 395 -11.21 0.06 -14.58
CA GLU A 395 -11.46 -1.25 -13.97
C GLU A 395 -12.27 -1.12 -12.68
N ILE A 396 -11.95 -0.10 -11.88
CA ILE A 396 -12.67 0.20 -10.65
C ILE A 396 -14.08 0.70 -10.99
N GLU A 397 -14.19 1.63 -11.94
CA GLU A 397 -15.48 2.14 -12.43
C GLU A 397 -16.38 1.01 -12.90
N HIS A 398 -15.87 0.13 -13.76
CA HIS A 398 -16.63 -1.02 -14.27
C HIS A 398 -17.05 -1.98 -13.15
N THR A 399 -16.23 -2.18 -12.15
CA THR A 399 -16.54 -3.04 -10.99
C THR A 399 -17.65 -2.42 -10.14
N ILE A 400 -17.55 -1.13 -9.84
CA ILE A 400 -18.55 -0.40 -9.07
C ILE A 400 -19.88 -0.29 -9.85
N GLN A 401 -19.82 -0.09 -11.17
CA GLN A 401 -21.01 0.04 -12.01
C GLN A 401 -21.84 -1.25 -12.08
N ARG A 402 -21.25 -2.42 -11.79
CA ARG A 402 -21.96 -3.70 -11.67
C ARG A 402 -22.74 -3.85 -10.35
N CYS A 403 -22.47 -2.99 -9.37
CA CYS A 403 -23.20 -3.01 -8.12
C CYS A 403 -24.64 -2.55 -8.35
N GLU A 404 -25.58 -3.26 -7.74
CA GLU A 404 -27.00 -2.92 -7.86
C GLU A 404 -27.25 -1.50 -7.31
N GLY A 405 -27.92 -0.67 -8.11
CA GLY A 405 -28.24 0.70 -7.72
C GLY A 405 -27.20 1.75 -8.09
N VAL A 406 -26.17 1.41 -8.86
CA VAL A 406 -25.20 2.37 -9.41
C VAL A 406 -25.57 2.71 -10.84
N GLU A 407 -25.85 4.01 -11.13
CA GLU A 407 -26.10 4.50 -12.49
C GLU A 407 -24.86 5.04 -13.17
N GLN A 408 -24.09 5.79 -12.41
CA GLN A 408 -22.87 6.43 -12.90
C GLN A 408 -21.76 6.30 -11.86
N VAL A 409 -20.55 6.12 -12.33
CA VAL A 409 -19.36 6.15 -11.49
C VAL A 409 -18.22 6.82 -12.24
N VAL A 410 -17.47 7.64 -11.54
CA VAL A 410 -16.22 8.23 -11.99
C VAL A 410 -15.18 7.98 -10.90
N VAL A 411 -14.07 7.40 -11.27
CA VAL A 411 -12.93 7.19 -10.36
C VAL A 411 -11.80 8.11 -10.78
N ASP A 412 -11.23 8.81 -9.81
CA ASP A 412 -10.11 9.73 -10.04
C ASP A 412 -9.10 9.61 -8.91
N THR A 413 -7.96 10.28 -9.07
CA THR A 413 -6.95 10.38 -8.03
C THR A 413 -7.01 11.72 -7.33
N PHE A 414 -7.00 11.69 -6.02
CA PHE A 414 -6.81 12.86 -5.19
C PHE A 414 -5.36 12.89 -4.69
N GLN A 415 -4.70 14.02 -4.83
CA GLN A 415 -3.39 14.26 -4.26
C GLN A 415 -3.52 15.24 -3.09
N ASP A 416 -3.10 14.82 -1.91
CA ASP A 416 -3.11 15.68 -0.72
C ASP A 416 -2.01 16.76 -0.77
N GLY A 417 -2.05 17.68 0.19
CA GLY A 417 -1.07 18.77 0.28
C GLY A 417 0.39 18.31 0.50
N TYR A 418 0.60 17.03 0.78
CA TYR A 418 1.91 16.39 0.95
C TYR A 418 2.34 15.57 -0.28
N GLY A 419 1.57 15.63 -1.36
CA GLY A 419 1.89 14.90 -2.59
C GLY A 419 1.44 13.44 -2.63
N LYS A 420 0.79 12.92 -1.59
CA LYS A 420 0.33 11.53 -1.51
C LYS A 420 -0.93 11.35 -2.35
N LYS A 421 -0.88 10.39 -3.29
CA LYS A 421 -2.01 10.04 -4.15
C LYS A 421 -2.92 9.00 -3.49
N SER A 422 -4.23 9.24 -3.58
CA SER A 422 -5.28 8.33 -3.12
C SER A 422 -6.37 8.20 -4.19
N LEU A 423 -7.08 7.07 -4.22
CA LEU A 423 -8.22 6.88 -5.12
C LEU A 423 -9.47 7.48 -4.50
N VAL A 424 -10.29 8.12 -5.33
CA VAL A 424 -11.61 8.63 -4.97
C VAL A 424 -12.61 8.16 -6.02
N ALA A 425 -13.71 7.57 -5.59
CA ALA A 425 -14.82 7.20 -6.46
C ALA A 425 -16.02 8.10 -6.20
N TYR A 426 -16.54 8.72 -7.25
CA TYR A 426 -17.78 9.47 -7.25
C TYR A 426 -18.86 8.56 -7.81
N ILE A 427 -19.87 8.23 -7.00
CA ILE A 427 -20.92 7.26 -7.37
C ILE A 427 -22.25 7.99 -7.47
N GLY A 428 -22.85 7.97 -8.65
CA GLY A 428 -24.23 8.37 -8.90
C GLY A 428 -25.13 7.16 -8.74
N ALA A 429 -25.99 7.17 -7.73
CA ALA A 429 -27.05 6.19 -7.59
C ALA A 429 -28.37 6.78 -8.08
N PRO A 430 -29.23 6.01 -8.79
CA PRO A 430 -30.56 6.47 -9.07
C PRO A 430 -31.27 6.70 -7.74
N LEU A 431 -31.86 7.85 -7.59
CA LEU A 431 -32.96 7.96 -6.66
C LEU A 431 -34.00 6.96 -7.17
N LYS A 432 -34.10 5.77 -6.57
CA LYS A 432 -35.16 4.80 -6.94
C LYS A 432 -36.50 5.52 -6.82
N SER A 433 -36.97 6.00 -7.95
CA SER A 433 -38.32 6.48 -8.11
C SER A 433 -39.21 5.30 -8.49
N GLU A 434 -39.41 4.37 -7.58
CA GLU A 434 -40.66 3.62 -7.55
C GLU A 434 -41.60 4.24 -6.54
N VAL A 435 -41.96 5.47 -6.85
CA VAL A 435 -43.25 6.00 -6.40
C VAL A 435 -44.09 6.10 -7.65
N GLU A 436 -45.05 5.18 -7.80
CA GLU A 436 -46.16 5.41 -8.72
C GLU A 436 -46.63 6.87 -8.57
N CYS A 437 -46.60 7.56 -9.68
CA CYS A 437 -46.97 8.97 -9.79
C CYS A 437 -48.43 9.16 -9.41
N VAL A 438 -48.68 9.43 -8.16
CA VAL A 438 -49.92 10.11 -7.76
C VAL A 438 -49.51 11.52 -7.35
N THR A 439 -49.72 12.44 -8.28
CA THR A 439 -49.46 13.87 -8.23
C THR A 439 -48.00 14.31 -8.31
N GLN A 440 -47.75 15.32 -9.14
CA GLN A 440 -46.45 16.02 -9.35
C GLN A 440 -45.93 16.71 -8.09
N ILE A 441 -45.48 15.90 -7.10
CA ILE A 441 -44.66 16.41 -6.01
C ILE A 441 -43.25 16.03 -6.33
N THR A 442 -42.38 16.96 -6.66
CA THR A 442 -40.97 16.71 -6.94
C THR A 442 -40.30 16.15 -5.69
N CYS A 443 -39.35 15.18 -5.85
CA CYS A 443 -38.56 14.64 -4.73
C CYS A 443 -37.94 15.74 -3.85
N LYS A 444 -37.66 16.89 -4.43
CA LYS A 444 -37.18 18.09 -3.76
C LYS A 444 -38.19 18.62 -2.73
N ASP A 445 -39.50 18.59 -3.06
CA ASP A 445 -40.56 19.10 -2.17
C ASP A 445 -40.76 18.13 -0.98
N ILE A 446 -40.74 16.83 -1.22
CA ILE A 446 -40.84 15.80 -0.16
C ILE A 446 -39.64 15.89 0.79
N PHE A 447 -38.44 16.03 0.26
CA PHE A 447 -37.24 16.21 1.09
C PHE A 447 -37.28 17.50 1.89
N CYS A 448 -37.69 18.61 1.24
CA CYS A 448 -37.85 19.90 1.92
C CYS A 448 -38.92 19.86 3.02
N GLU A 449 -40.05 19.17 2.81
CA GLU A 449 -41.05 18.97 3.83
C GLU A 449 -40.58 18.11 5.01
N ARG A 450 -39.91 17.00 4.70
CA ARG A 450 -39.31 16.15 5.75
C ARG A 450 -38.23 16.90 6.51
N TRP A 451 -37.38 17.65 5.81
CA TRP A 451 -36.36 18.48 6.43
C TRP A 451 -36.92 19.59 7.30
N LYS A 452 -38.08 20.16 6.94
CA LYS A 452 -38.83 21.07 7.81
C LYS A 452 -39.29 20.38 9.10
N LYS A 453 -39.75 19.10 9.00
CA LYS A 453 -40.11 18.31 10.19
C LYS A 453 -38.91 17.98 11.05
N VAL A 454 -37.76 17.61 10.42
CA VAL A 454 -36.51 17.45 11.13
C VAL A 454 -36.11 18.72 11.85
N LYS A 455 -36.07 19.87 11.16
CA LYS A 455 -35.76 21.17 11.78
C LYS A 455 -36.68 21.50 12.93
N LYS A 456 -38.00 21.26 12.80
CA LYS A 456 -38.97 21.49 13.87
C LYS A 456 -38.69 20.55 15.06
N SER A 457 -38.51 19.25 14.82
CA SER A 457 -38.20 18.29 15.87
C SER A 457 -36.86 18.62 16.57
N MET A 458 -35.89 19.15 15.81
CA MET A 458 -34.60 19.58 16.36
C MET A 458 -34.71 20.90 17.15
N ALA A 459 -35.60 21.82 16.75
CA ALA A 459 -35.84 23.05 17.50
C ALA A 459 -36.51 22.79 18.87
N ASP A 460 -37.29 21.72 18.95
CA ASP A 460 -37.93 21.26 20.19
C ASP A 460 -36.99 20.33 21.02
N TRP A 461 -35.83 20.01 20.48
CA TRP A 461 -34.84 19.18 21.19
C TRP A 461 -34.12 19.99 22.26
N THR A 462 -34.37 19.68 23.49
CA THR A 462 -33.68 20.29 24.62
C THR A 462 -32.64 19.30 25.10
N VAL A 463 -31.35 19.68 25.01
CA VAL A 463 -30.28 18.94 25.65
C VAL A 463 -30.52 18.94 27.15
N ASP A 464 -30.34 17.80 27.79
CA ASP A 464 -30.41 17.69 29.24
C ASP A 464 -29.38 18.66 29.85
N LYS A 465 -29.85 19.61 30.65
CA LYS A 465 -29.02 20.66 31.25
C LYS A 465 -27.91 20.08 32.16
N GLU A 466 -28.13 18.91 32.73
CA GLU A 466 -27.10 18.24 33.52
C GLU A 466 -26.01 17.64 32.62
N LYS A 467 -26.38 17.07 31.50
CA LYS A 467 -25.42 16.56 30.51
C LYS A 467 -24.66 17.70 29.84
N GLU A 468 -25.34 18.80 29.51
CA GLU A 468 -24.68 20.01 29.01
C GLU A 468 -23.63 20.53 29.99
N LYS A 469 -23.97 20.62 31.27
CA LYS A 469 -23.02 21.00 32.32
C LYS A 469 -21.88 20.01 32.47
N ALA A 470 -22.17 18.70 32.37
CA ALA A 470 -21.14 17.65 32.39
C ALA A 470 -20.18 17.78 31.21
N TYR A 471 -20.72 18.02 30.00
CA TYR A 471 -19.91 18.30 28.81
C TYR A 471 -19.04 19.55 28.98
N GLN A 472 -19.61 20.65 29.45
CA GLN A 472 -18.84 21.89 29.71
C GLN A 472 -17.74 21.68 30.74
N LYS A 473 -18.02 20.95 31.81
CA LYS A 473 -17.00 20.56 32.81
C LYS A 473 -15.91 19.70 32.19
N PHE A 474 -16.30 18.68 31.42
CA PHE A 474 -15.36 17.78 30.74
C PHE A 474 -14.42 18.55 29.81
N MET A 475 -14.97 19.42 28.96
CA MET A 475 -14.19 20.21 28.02
C MET A 475 -13.30 21.25 28.72
N THR A 476 -13.85 21.96 29.72
CA THR A 476 -13.10 22.97 30.47
C THR A 476 -11.96 22.35 31.23
N TYR A 477 -12.21 21.26 31.96
CA TYR A 477 -11.17 20.55 32.69
C TYR A 477 -10.14 19.95 31.76
N GLY A 478 -10.59 19.31 30.67
CA GLY A 478 -9.71 18.72 29.65
C GLY A 478 -8.76 19.73 29.03
N ASN A 479 -9.28 20.87 28.57
CA ASN A 479 -8.47 21.94 28.00
C ASN A 479 -7.47 22.51 29.01
N THR A 480 -7.92 22.80 30.23
CA THR A 480 -7.07 23.35 31.27
C THR A 480 -5.98 22.36 31.68
N TYR A 481 -6.33 21.08 31.79
CA TYR A 481 -5.35 20.04 32.11
C TYR A 481 -4.35 19.81 30.95
N CYS A 482 -4.77 19.88 29.69
CA CYS A 482 -3.86 19.84 28.54
C CYS A 482 -2.83 20.99 28.61
N ILE A 483 -3.27 22.21 28.89
CA ILE A 483 -2.37 23.38 29.06
C ILE A 483 -1.35 23.12 30.17
N GLN A 484 -1.80 22.60 31.29
CA GLN A 484 -0.90 22.26 32.42
C GLN A 484 0.09 21.15 31.99
N LEU A 485 -0.39 20.13 31.30
CA LEU A 485 0.43 19.00 30.83
C LEU A 485 1.49 19.45 29.83
N MET A 486 1.11 20.32 28.86
CA MET A 486 2.06 20.93 27.93
C MET A 486 3.13 21.72 28.66
N LEU A 487 2.73 22.56 29.62
CA LEU A 487 3.65 23.38 30.40
C LEU A 487 4.63 22.52 31.22
N ASP A 488 4.12 21.52 31.91
CA ASP A 488 4.94 20.59 32.72
C ASP A 488 5.93 19.83 31.85
N THR A 489 5.48 19.30 30.72
CA THR A 489 6.33 18.50 29.77
C THR A 489 7.43 19.36 29.18
N LEU A 490 7.11 20.58 28.73
CA LEU A 490 8.11 21.51 28.18
C LEU A 490 9.11 21.98 29.25
N ASP A 491 8.68 22.07 30.51
CA ASP A 491 9.54 22.39 31.66
C ASP A 491 10.50 21.22 31.98
N GLU A 492 9.99 20.01 32.02
CA GLU A 492 10.78 18.79 32.22
C GLU A 492 11.82 18.57 31.10
N LEU A 493 11.51 19.00 29.87
CA LEU A 493 12.43 19.01 28.72
C LEU A 493 13.38 20.23 28.72
N GLU A 494 13.31 21.08 29.74
CA GLU A 494 14.11 22.31 29.86
C GLU A 494 13.98 23.28 28.69
N ILE A 495 12.87 23.25 27.96
CA ILE A 495 12.65 24.05 26.72
C ILE A 495 12.72 25.54 27.08
N PHE A 496 12.14 25.99 28.17
CA PHE A 496 12.13 27.40 28.56
C PHE A 496 13.52 27.96 28.96
N SER A 497 14.48 27.10 29.28
CA SER A 497 15.85 27.49 29.58
C SER A 497 16.78 27.40 28.36
N LYS A 498 16.48 26.51 27.39
CA LYS A 498 17.34 26.19 26.26
C LYS A 498 16.87 26.76 24.92
N ALA A 499 15.57 27.04 24.76
CA ALA A 499 15.03 27.60 23.51
C ALA A 499 15.41 29.07 23.37
N GLN A 500 15.81 29.46 22.15
CA GLN A 500 16.12 30.85 21.78
C GLN A 500 15.10 31.34 20.75
N TYR A 501 14.71 32.62 20.87
CA TYR A 501 13.84 33.29 19.94
C TYR A 501 14.70 34.20 19.06
N SER A 502 14.61 34.07 17.74
CA SER A 502 15.30 34.93 16.80
C SER A 502 14.41 36.12 16.45
N SER A 503 14.87 37.33 16.81
CA SER A 503 14.19 38.59 16.48
C SER A 503 14.17 38.89 14.99
N ASP A 504 15.12 38.34 14.21
CA ASP A 504 15.32 38.68 12.80
C ASP A 504 14.34 37.95 11.86
N ASP A 505 13.90 36.72 12.22
CA ASP A 505 13.01 35.94 11.39
C ASP A 505 11.75 35.45 12.14
N GLY A 506 11.59 35.85 13.41
CA GLY A 506 10.42 35.47 14.23
C GLY A 506 10.33 33.98 14.54
N LYS A 507 11.44 33.23 14.48
CA LYS A 507 11.45 31.79 14.69
C LYS A 507 12.02 31.38 16.05
N ILE A 508 11.37 30.39 16.65
CA ILE A 508 11.86 29.77 17.88
C ILE A 508 12.82 28.63 17.50
N GLN A 509 14.05 28.73 17.99
CA GLN A 509 15.05 27.67 17.84
C GLN A 509 14.99 26.74 19.06
N LEU A 510 14.62 25.49 18.80
CA LEU A 510 14.56 24.43 19.81
C LEU A 510 15.92 23.74 20.00
N PRO A 511 16.18 23.15 21.19
CA PRO A 511 17.39 22.35 21.43
C PRO A 511 17.59 21.23 20.38
N ILE A 512 18.85 20.86 20.14
CA ILE A 512 19.24 19.84 19.13
C ILE A 512 18.72 18.45 19.54
N GLU A 513 18.56 18.21 20.84
CA GLU A 513 18.14 16.94 21.44
C GLU A 513 16.66 16.56 21.14
N ILE A 514 15.88 17.52 20.60
CA ILE A 514 14.49 17.28 20.21
C ILE A 514 14.43 16.62 18.84
N ASP A 515 13.66 15.56 18.73
CA ASP A 515 13.41 14.91 17.44
C ASP A 515 12.84 15.90 16.42
N LYS A 516 13.35 15.83 15.20
CA LYS A 516 12.98 16.73 14.08
C LYS A 516 11.46 16.70 13.82
N GLU A 517 10.84 15.52 13.86
CA GLU A 517 9.40 15.37 13.62
C GLU A 517 8.55 15.97 14.74
N GLN A 518 9.07 16.00 15.96
CA GLN A 518 8.36 16.52 17.13
C GLN A 518 8.56 18.04 17.32
N LYS A 519 9.51 18.65 16.61
CA LYS A 519 9.75 20.10 16.68
C LYS A 519 8.51 20.92 16.35
N GLU A 520 7.77 20.53 15.34
CA GLU A 520 6.52 21.21 14.96
C GLU A 520 5.45 21.10 16.04
N THR A 521 5.36 19.96 16.72
CA THR A 521 4.43 19.73 17.83
C THR A 521 4.77 20.64 19.00
N ILE A 522 6.05 20.73 19.37
CA ILE A 522 6.52 21.60 20.45
C ILE A 522 6.31 23.07 20.11
N LEU A 523 6.59 23.50 18.88
CA LEU A 523 6.36 24.87 18.44
C LEU A 523 4.86 25.22 18.49
N ARG A 524 3.99 24.30 18.14
CA ARG A 524 2.53 24.47 18.25
C ARG A 524 2.12 24.63 19.72
N TRP A 525 2.62 23.79 20.61
CA TRP A 525 2.36 23.89 22.03
C TRP A 525 2.83 25.23 22.62
N ILE A 526 4.03 25.69 22.27
CA ILE A 526 4.53 27.01 22.71
C ILE A 526 3.60 28.12 22.21
N ASN A 527 3.18 28.08 20.95
CA ASN A 527 2.23 29.06 20.40
C ASN A 527 0.87 29.05 21.11
N ASP A 528 0.37 27.90 21.49
CA ASP A 528 -0.88 27.82 22.25
C ASP A 528 -0.72 28.35 23.67
N LEU A 529 0.40 28.09 24.34
CA LEU A 529 0.74 28.66 25.64
C LEU A 529 0.95 30.19 25.57
N LEU A 530 1.48 30.73 24.48
CA LEU A 530 1.59 32.16 24.20
C LEU A 530 0.19 32.81 24.07
N LYS A 531 -0.71 32.19 23.30
CA LYS A 531 -2.09 32.67 23.14
C LYS A 531 -2.86 32.71 24.46
N GLU A 532 -2.64 31.72 25.30
CA GLU A 532 -3.25 31.63 26.63
C GLU A 532 -2.59 32.55 27.64
N GLY A 533 -1.48 33.21 27.31
CA GLY A 533 -0.71 34.10 28.16
C GLY A 533 -0.04 33.38 29.34
N ILE A 534 0.21 32.08 29.21
CA ILE A 534 0.93 31.25 30.19
C ILE A 534 2.44 31.48 30.09
N VAL A 535 2.91 31.67 28.87
CA VAL A 535 4.28 32.05 28.54
C VAL A 535 4.28 33.37 27.73
N ARG A 536 5.40 34.07 27.72
CA ARG A 536 5.60 35.26 26.90
C ARG A 536 7.00 35.29 26.32
N GLU A 537 7.17 36.09 25.30
CA GLU A 537 8.46 36.40 24.70
C GLU A 537 9.11 37.56 25.45
N GLU A 538 10.35 37.38 25.88
CA GLU A 538 11.12 38.43 26.57
C GLU A 538 12.61 38.21 26.31
N GLN A 539 13.30 39.24 25.75
CA GLN A 539 14.74 39.24 25.52
C GLN A 539 15.23 37.96 24.79
N GLU A 540 14.61 37.64 23.65
CA GLU A 540 14.94 36.47 22.80
C GLU A 540 14.75 35.11 23.51
N ARG A 541 13.91 35.05 24.54
CA ARG A 541 13.56 33.79 25.23
C ARG A 541 12.06 33.69 25.46
N ILE A 542 11.63 32.44 25.63
CA ILE A 542 10.26 32.14 26.04
C ILE A 542 10.29 31.95 27.56
N ILE A 543 9.57 32.78 28.27
CA ILE A 543 9.53 32.76 29.75
C ILE A 543 8.10 32.53 30.27
N LYS A 544 8.00 31.88 31.42
CA LYS A 544 6.73 31.70 32.11
C LYS A 544 6.24 33.02 32.71
N THR A 545 4.98 33.36 32.52
CA THR A 545 4.39 34.60 33.02
C THR A 545 4.05 34.54 34.54
N GLY A 546 4.04 33.35 35.13
CA GLY A 546 3.55 33.11 36.48
C GLY A 546 2.03 33.10 36.60
N LYS A 547 1.30 33.16 35.48
CA LYS A 547 -0.16 33.00 35.46
C LYS A 547 -0.49 31.62 36.00
N LYS A 548 -1.31 31.55 37.05
CA LYS A 548 -1.77 30.30 37.63
C LYS A 548 -2.77 29.63 36.72
N ILE A 549 -2.59 28.33 36.50
CA ILE A 549 -3.55 27.48 35.84
C ILE A 549 -4.47 26.92 36.91
N GLU A 550 -5.72 27.41 36.94
CA GLU A 550 -6.71 26.94 37.92
C GLU A 550 -7.50 25.79 37.28
N LEU A 551 -7.25 24.58 37.75
CA LEU A 551 -8.04 23.42 37.37
C LEU A 551 -9.41 23.51 38.01
N SER A 552 -10.46 23.41 37.22
CA SER A 552 -11.85 23.29 37.71
C SER A 552 -12.06 21.99 38.50
N GLU A 553 -13.30 21.69 38.92
CA GLU A 553 -13.62 20.41 39.55
C GLU A 553 -13.09 19.25 38.68
N CYS A 554 -12.32 18.34 39.31
CA CYS A 554 -11.69 17.23 38.64
C CYS A 554 -12.72 16.33 37.90
N VAL A 555 -12.50 16.08 36.63
CA VAL A 555 -13.23 15.08 35.84
C VAL A 555 -12.33 13.85 35.79
N TYR A 556 -12.70 12.82 36.55
CA TYR A 556 -11.84 11.65 36.79
C TYR A 556 -11.39 10.96 35.50
N GLU A 557 -12.26 10.83 34.50
CA GLU A 557 -11.98 10.18 33.21
C GLU A 557 -10.89 10.93 32.43
N VAL A 558 -10.92 12.26 32.45
CA VAL A 558 -9.92 13.13 31.82
C VAL A 558 -8.61 13.06 32.58
N TYR A 559 -8.70 13.18 33.92
CA TYR A 559 -7.54 13.11 34.79
C TYR A 559 -6.81 11.77 34.67
N ASP A 560 -7.54 10.65 34.70
CA ASP A 560 -6.96 9.32 34.64
C ASP A 560 -6.29 9.07 33.28
N TYR A 561 -6.91 9.48 32.19
CA TYR A 561 -6.34 9.39 30.83
C TYR A 561 -5.00 10.15 30.75
N PHE A 562 -4.98 11.42 31.12
CA PHE A 562 -3.75 12.23 31.02
C PHE A 562 -2.69 11.84 32.05
N ARG A 563 -3.08 11.33 33.21
CA ARG A 563 -2.16 10.77 34.20
C ARG A 563 -1.38 9.59 33.66
N GLN A 564 -2.04 8.74 32.87
CA GLN A 564 -1.41 7.61 32.20
C GLN A 564 -0.58 8.05 30.99
N LEU A 565 -0.99 9.10 30.29
CA LEU A 565 -0.28 9.64 29.13
C LEU A 565 1.01 10.39 29.49
N LYS A 566 1.00 11.13 30.60
CA LYS A 566 2.11 12.01 31.01
C LYS A 566 3.49 11.34 30.99
N PRO A 567 3.71 10.12 31.53
CA PRO A 567 5.01 9.46 31.48
C PRO A 567 5.53 9.11 30.09
N CYS A 568 4.62 9.02 29.11
CA CYS A 568 4.97 8.66 27.74
C CYS A 568 5.32 9.88 26.88
N LEU A 569 4.78 11.06 27.22
CA LEU A 569 4.93 12.26 26.38
C LEU A 569 6.38 12.70 26.23
N GLN A 570 7.17 12.70 27.30
CA GLN A 570 8.57 13.07 27.24
C GLN A 570 9.34 12.16 26.28
N LYS A 571 9.13 10.84 26.36
CA LYS A 571 9.79 9.85 25.49
C LYS A 571 9.35 9.97 24.03
N ILE A 572 8.07 10.28 23.80
CA ILE A 572 7.56 10.54 22.45
C ILE A 572 8.24 11.79 21.87
N LEU A 573 8.33 12.87 22.64
CA LEU A 573 8.90 14.14 22.17
C LEU A 573 10.42 14.09 21.99
N THR A 574 11.12 13.21 22.70
CA THR A 574 12.56 12.96 22.48
C THR A 574 12.84 11.89 21.44
N GLY A 575 11.81 11.23 20.90
CA GLY A 575 11.96 10.16 19.92
C GLY A 575 12.38 8.80 20.52
N GLU A 576 12.38 8.66 21.86
CA GLU A 576 12.69 7.39 22.54
C GLU A 576 11.57 6.35 22.35
N GLU A 577 10.32 6.80 22.19
CA GLU A 577 9.17 5.96 21.93
C GLU A 577 8.34 6.54 20.76
N ASN A 578 7.83 5.65 19.89
CA ASN A 578 6.95 6.06 18.81
C ASN A 578 5.52 6.29 19.34
N ALA A 579 4.89 7.40 18.95
CA ALA A 579 3.54 7.74 19.39
C ALA A 579 2.50 6.69 19.02
N LEU A 580 2.60 6.09 17.81
CA LEU A 580 1.68 5.05 17.36
C LEU A 580 1.77 3.78 18.19
N ASP A 581 3.00 3.38 18.57
CA ASP A 581 3.23 2.22 19.43
C ASP A 581 2.63 2.44 20.82
N VAL A 582 2.82 3.63 21.38
CA VAL A 582 2.29 4.00 22.71
C VAL A 582 0.76 3.99 22.68
N PHE A 583 0.15 4.59 21.66
CA PHE A 583 -1.30 4.77 21.63
C PHE A 583 -2.07 3.52 21.17
N TYR A 584 -1.49 2.67 20.33
CA TYR A 584 -2.22 1.58 19.70
C TYR A 584 -1.66 0.18 19.97
N GLU A 585 -0.36 0.02 20.25
CA GLU A 585 0.24 -1.28 20.45
C GLU A 585 0.51 -1.59 21.93
N LYS A 586 1.17 -0.67 22.66
CA LYS A 586 1.60 -0.91 24.04
C LYS A 586 0.50 -0.67 25.06
N ASN A 587 -0.34 0.33 24.82
CA ASN A 587 -1.41 0.70 25.76
C ASN A 587 -2.66 1.21 25.03
N GLN A 588 -3.54 0.30 24.65
CA GLN A 588 -4.79 0.63 23.95
C GLN A 588 -5.72 1.56 24.76
N GLU A 589 -5.56 1.65 26.09
CA GLU A 589 -6.33 2.59 26.92
C GLU A 589 -5.92 4.06 26.68
N LEU A 590 -4.72 4.30 26.14
CA LEU A 590 -4.23 5.62 25.75
C LEU A 590 -4.63 6.02 24.32
N ALA A 591 -5.28 5.14 23.55
CA ALA A 591 -5.78 5.50 22.23
C ALA A 591 -6.75 6.71 22.34
N PRO A 592 -6.59 7.77 21.52
CA PRO A 592 -7.38 9.00 21.63
C PRO A 592 -8.89 8.78 21.57
N ASN A 593 -9.36 7.78 20.85
CA ASN A 593 -10.75 7.36 20.75
C ASN A 593 -11.34 6.93 22.12
N ARG A 594 -10.52 6.41 23.04
CA ARG A 594 -10.96 6.06 24.39
C ARG A 594 -11.37 7.28 25.21
N LEU A 595 -10.67 8.40 25.06
CA LEU A 595 -11.08 9.66 25.68
C LEU A 595 -12.34 10.21 25.01
N ILE A 596 -12.41 10.17 23.66
CA ILE A 596 -13.56 10.65 22.90
C ILE A 596 -14.83 9.87 23.27
N SER A 597 -14.75 8.56 23.46
CA SER A 597 -15.91 7.73 23.86
C SER A 597 -16.47 8.07 25.24
N LYS A 598 -15.67 8.73 26.09
CA LYS A 598 -16.05 9.16 27.46
C LYS A 598 -16.64 10.58 27.51
N ILE A 599 -16.73 11.29 26.38
CA ILE A 599 -17.29 12.64 26.32
C ILE A 599 -18.78 12.59 26.69
N PRO A 600 -19.24 13.33 27.73
CA PRO A 600 -20.63 13.41 28.09
C PRO A 600 -21.48 13.97 26.93
N GLY A 601 -22.58 13.33 26.61
CA GLY A 601 -23.48 13.77 25.52
C GLY A 601 -23.29 13.04 24.19
N ASN A 602 -22.28 12.15 24.02
CA ASN A 602 -22.17 11.33 22.82
C ASN A 602 -23.42 10.47 22.56
N ASP A 603 -24.04 9.95 23.61
CA ASP A 603 -25.30 9.19 23.47
C ASP A 603 -26.45 10.07 22.97
N GLU A 604 -26.49 11.35 23.34
CA GLU A 604 -27.47 12.32 22.83
C GLU A 604 -27.30 12.59 21.33
N ILE A 605 -26.05 12.66 20.85
CA ILE A 605 -25.77 12.82 19.43
C ILE A 605 -26.27 11.60 18.63
N ILE A 606 -26.02 10.40 19.17
CA ILE A 606 -26.51 9.15 18.57
C ILE A 606 -28.04 9.12 18.53
N MET A 607 -28.70 9.45 19.64
CA MET A 607 -30.17 9.53 19.73
C MET A 607 -30.74 10.56 18.76
N MET A 608 -30.09 11.69 18.62
CA MET A 608 -30.45 12.73 17.66
C MET A 608 -30.36 12.23 16.21
N LEU A 609 -29.27 11.54 15.85
CA LEU A 609 -29.10 10.93 14.53
C LEU A 609 -30.17 9.89 14.24
N LEU A 610 -30.49 9.03 15.21
CA LEU A 610 -31.54 8.02 15.09
C LEU A 610 -32.91 8.68 14.88
N ARG A 611 -33.21 9.77 15.61
CA ARG A 611 -34.44 10.52 15.45
C ARG A 611 -34.58 11.19 14.08
N ILE A 612 -33.47 11.73 13.55
CA ILE A 612 -33.41 12.25 12.17
C ILE A 612 -33.70 11.13 11.17
N LEU A 613 -33.08 9.99 11.32
CA LEU A 613 -33.29 8.82 10.46
C LEU A 613 -34.75 8.35 10.52
N GLU A 614 -35.33 8.27 11.71
CA GLU A 614 -36.72 7.90 11.91
C GLU A 614 -37.66 8.86 11.18
N ILE A 615 -37.51 10.18 11.33
CA ILE A 615 -38.34 11.19 10.63
C ILE A 615 -38.20 11.11 9.11
N LEU A 616 -36.98 10.86 8.61
CA LEU A 616 -36.71 10.72 7.18
C LEU A 616 -37.31 9.44 6.59
N THR A 617 -37.52 8.38 7.41
CA THR A 617 -37.94 7.05 6.96
C THR A 617 -39.41 6.73 7.19
N VAL A 618 -40.16 7.47 8.03
CA VAL A 618 -41.56 7.21 8.43
C VAL A 618 -42.56 7.00 7.27
N SER A 619 -42.20 7.37 6.04
CA SER A 619 -43.11 7.20 4.87
C SER A 619 -42.70 6.03 3.97
N ASN A 620 -41.62 5.31 4.28
CA ASN A 620 -41.07 4.24 3.42
C ASN A 620 -41.37 2.83 4.03
N LYS A 621 -42.66 2.50 4.22
CA LYS A 621 -43.05 1.14 4.58
C LYS A 621 -42.54 0.18 3.50
N GLY A 622 -41.48 -0.56 3.81
CA GLY A 622 -40.92 -1.61 2.95
C GLY A 622 -39.60 -1.29 2.24
N ASN A 623 -39.10 -0.08 2.28
CA ASN A 623 -37.82 0.26 1.66
C ASN A 623 -36.65 0.23 2.68
N THR A 624 -35.55 -0.37 2.27
CA THR A 624 -34.32 -0.45 3.08
C THR A 624 -33.61 0.90 3.06
N VAL A 625 -33.26 1.44 4.23
CA VAL A 625 -32.43 2.63 4.36
C VAL A 625 -30.96 2.25 4.24
N GLN A 626 -30.23 2.90 3.37
CA GLN A 626 -28.79 2.75 3.27
C GLN A 626 -28.08 3.81 4.11
N ILE A 627 -27.29 3.37 5.08
CA ILE A 627 -26.51 4.22 5.97
C ILE A 627 -25.05 4.01 5.64
N LEU A 628 -24.35 5.08 5.27
CA LEU A 628 -22.92 5.08 5.03
C LEU A 628 -22.23 5.90 6.11
N GLU A 629 -21.39 5.26 6.89
CA GLU A 629 -20.49 5.91 7.83
C GLU A 629 -19.07 5.93 7.24
N ILE A 630 -18.45 7.11 7.21
CA ILE A 630 -17.11 7.30 6.65
C ILE A 630 -16.17 7.79 7.75
N GLY A 631 -14.97 7.18 7.85
CA GLY A 631 -13.95 7.58 8.80
C GLY A 631 -14.05 6.92 10.16
N THR A 632 -14.62 5.72 10.22
CA THR A 632 -14.67 4.92 11.44
C THR A 632 -13.27 4.47 11.83
N ARG A 633 -12.70 5.15 12.82
CA ARG A 633 -11.47 4.69 13.49
C ARG A 633 -11.77 3.93 14.78
N ASP A 634 -13.00 4.02 15.24
CA ASP A 634 -13.46 3.41 16.49
C ASP A 634 -14.81 2.72 16.28
N GLU A 635 -14.82 1.41 16.45
CA GLU A 635 -16.04 0.60 16.33
C GLU A 635 -17.08 0.89 17.43
N SER A 636 -16.71 1.62 18.49
CA SER A 636 -17.60 1.84 19.63
C SER A 636 -18.83 2.68 19.28
N ILE A 637 -18.66 3.73 18.46
CA ILE A 637 -19.75 4.57 17.98
C ILE A 637 -20.60 3.79 16.99
N THR A 638 -19.96 3.14 16.00
CA THR A 638 -20.64 2.28 15.02
C THR A 638 -21.47 1.20 15.72
N ARG A 639 -20.90 0.52 16.72
CA ARG A 639 -21.59 -0.53 17.49
C ARG A 639 -22.80 0.02 18.22
N LYS A 640 -22.68 1.18 18.89
CA LYS A 640 -23.80 1.84 19.57
C LYS A 640 -24.91 2.24 18.59
N ILE A 641 -24.57 2.77 17.42
CA ILE A 641 -25.55 3.09 16.36
C ILE A 641 -26.27 1.80 15.92
N LEU A 642 -25.56 0.73 15.65
CA LEU A 642 -26.12 -0.56 15.22
C LEU A 642 -27.00 -1.22 16.29
N GLU A 643 -26.60 -1.16 17.57
CA GLU A 643 -27.40 -1.65 18.69
C GLU A 643 -28.73 -0.90 18.80
N ASN A 644 -28.70 0.40 18.73
CA ASN A 644 -29.92 1.22 18.77
C ASN A 644 -30.80 1.04 17.51
N LEU A 645 -30.20 0.88 16.32
CA LEU A 645 -30.96 0.62 15.09
C LEU A 645 -31.71 -0.73 15.15
N LYS A 646 -31.18 -1.74 15.83
CA LYS A 646 -31.87 -3.03 16.04
C LYS A 646 -33.16 -2.90 16.84
N GLU A 647 -33.27 -1.91 17.70
CA GLU A 647 -34.46 -1.61 18.49
C GLU A 647 -35.51 -0.82 17.72
N THR A 648 -35.16 -0.36 16.50
CA THR A 648 -36.08 0.41 15.63
C THR A 648 -36.77 -0.50 14.62
N ASN A 649 -37.92 -0.05 14.10
CA ASN A 649 -38.63 -0.73 13.01
C ASN A 649 -38.08 -0.34 11.62
N ILE A 650 -36.87 0.18 11.56
CA ILE A 650 -36.23 0.63 10.30
C ILE A 650 -35.52 -0.57 9.69
N VAL A 651 -35.87 -0.91 8.43
CA VAL A 651 -35.10 -1.85 7.64
C VAL A 651 -33.93 -1.09 7.05
N TYR A 652 -32.68 -1.50 7.37
CA TYR A 652 -31.48 -0.77 6.96
C TYR A 652 -30.37 -1.68 6.45
N THR A 653 -29.54 -1.13 5.58
CA THR A 653 -28.21 -1.65 5.28
C THR A 653 -27.17 -0.64 5.80
N TYR A 654 -26.25 -1.08 6.60
CA TYR A 654 -25.20 -0.25 7.19
C TYR A 654 -23.85 -0.58 6.59
N THR A 655 -23.15 0.42 6.10
CA THR A 655 -21.79 0.28 5.57
C THR A 655 -20.87 1.22 6.34
N ALA A 656 -19.89 0.66 7.04
CA ALA A 656 -18.85 1.41 7.71
C ALA A 656 -17.57 1.34 6.89
N VAL A 657 -16.95 2.48 6.64
CA VAL A 657 -15.68 2.62 5.93
C VAL A 657 -14.65 3.17 6.88
N SER A 658 -13.66 2.37 7.23
CA SER A 658 -12.50 2.80 8.02
C SER A 658 -11.35 3.22 7.12
N TYR A 659 -10.57 4.22 7.58
CA TYR A 659 -9.34 4.66 6.90
C TYR A 659 -8.13 3.88 7.40
#